data_5b316af738b7138445ec5ca6e4aa7af4
#
_entry.id   5b316af738b7138445ec5ca6e4aa7af4
#
_cell.length_a   1.000
_cell.length_b   1.000
_cell.length_c   1.000
_cell.angle_alpha   90.00
_cell.angle_beta   90.00
_cell.angle_gamma   90.00
#
_symmetry.space_group_name_H-M   'P 1'
#
loop_
_entity.id
_entity.type
_entity.pdbx_description
1 polymer ?
#
loop_
_entity_poly.entity_id
_entity_poly.type
_entity_poly.pdbx_seq_one_letter_code
_entity_poly.pdbx_strand_id
1 'polypeptide(L)'
;MPRLSVIVPVRHVRGSLRECLSSVLSQSFADFEIIGVADGSPDGSGQLLDEIAARDPRVRAVHLAQPAGSDGRRTAGTERATGDYLLFLEGSHVLLPGALQRIADRLAAAEDPDVLLYGHVRTPFRGTPLPSRSLQLLSELGDRAVCTLADRPELLQVAAVCWNRAVRRDFHEAGQVPFAPGQYGDRTYALGTLVTALTVATLPVACVEHRGQRQLPAPAEPEDQVAPNDLVEQFSELFDALQGTPRFDSVHGPLFALACRELLEAYATVPRRRRSYARAVAAFHRDHRPKGHQSPGGFGALRLRLLTRGRWGRLRGLDAALAVRRGLLAAGPAVRGRAARRLFPLYYRFQRLLPLNRRLAVYSAYWNRGVSCNPAAIHHKAAELAPKVRGVWVLSPKAAAELPPGVDHVVPGTRRYWSVMARATYFISNVNFPNHVVKRRGQVHVMTHHGTPLKVMGVGQQAYPAAAQGLNFKDLLRRVDRWDISLSSNPHSTESWSHAYPSAARHLESGYPRNDILVTATEERIAAARAGLGIRPGQRAILYAPTFRDYERTFTCRLDPERIAAELGEDTVLLVRAHYFHDESGLTGHRGIVDVSDHPSAEELCLAADALITDYSSVMFDYANLDRPIVVHAPDWEIYRTVRGVCFDLLSGQPGDTPGAVTQTTEEVIRVFSDGTWDSAENRALRAAFRARFCTFDDGRAAERVVRHVLLGERELPAVVPLEERRPVAVPRQTDAGTAPEPPAGPAAGKATAPEPAEHRG
;
A
#
# COMPACT_ATOMS: atom_id res chain seq x y z
N MET A 1 -33.78 24.32 -9.82
CA MET A 1 -32.30 24.29 -9.64
C MET A 1 -32.04 23.43 -8.42
N PRO A 2 -31.00 22.63 -8.40
CA PRO A 2 -30.70 21.81 -7.25
C PRO A 2 -30.32 22.67 -6.03
N ARG A 3 -30.57 22.13 -4.83
CA ARG A 3 -30.17 22.83 -3.59
C ARG A 3 -28.64 22.81 -3.41
N LEU A 4 -27.99 21.69 -3.77
CA LEU A 4 -26.58 21.48 -3.52
C LEU A 4 -25.84 21.12 -4.80
N SER A 5 -24.71 21.76 -5.09
CA SER A 5 -23.76 21.36 -6.13
C SER A 5 -22.52 20.74 -5.47
N VAL A 6 -22.28 19.47 -5.72
CA VAL A 6 -21.10 18.74 -5.21
C VAL A 6 -20.03 18.72 -6.29
N ILE A 7 -18.95 19.47 -6.09
CA ILE A 7 -17.83 19.63 -7.03
C ILE A 7 -16.74 18.62 -6.67
N VAL A 8 -16.39 17.77 -7.64
CA VAL A 8 -15.41 16.69 -7.45
C VAL A 8 -14.25 16.87 -8.43
N PRO A 9 -13.08 17.35 -7.96
CA PRO A 9 -11.86 17.34 -8.77
C PRO A 9 -11.41 15.89 -9.03
N VAL A 10 -11.21 15.55 -10.33
CA VAL A 10 -10.91 14.20 -10.78
C VAL A 10 -9.52 14.17 -11.42
N ARG A 11 -8.51 13.69 -10.65
CA ARG A 11 -7.16 13.44 -11.15
C ARG A 11 -6.49 12.34 -10.33
N HIS A 12 -6.01 11.31 -11.01
CA HIS A 12 -5.34 10.16 -10.39
C HIS A 12 -6.14 9.47 -9.28
N VAL A 13 -7.47 9.40 -9.46
CA VAL A 13 -8.42 8.89 -8.45
C VAL A 13 -9.25 7.72 -8.94
N ARG A 14 -8.89 7.06 -10.07
CA ARG A 14 -9.69 5.97 -10.65
C ARG A 14 -10.03 4.89 -9.63
N GLY A 15 -9.09 4.51 -8.76
CA GLY A 15 -9.31 3.46 -7.75
C GLY A 15 -10.31 3.82 -6.65
N SER A 16 -10.57 5.12 -6.41
CA SER A 16 -11.47 5.61 -5.36
C SER A 16 -12.68 6.37 -5.89
N LEU A 17 -12.64 6.83 -7.14
CA LEU A 17 -13.65 7.71 -7.72
C LEU A 17 -15.05 7.08 -7.72
N ARG A 18 -15.17 5.80 -8.07
CA ARG A 18 -16.47 5.10 -8.07
C ARG A 18 -17.09 5.09 -6.68
N GLU A 19 -16.32 4.80 -5.65
CA GLU A 19 -16.79 4.81 -4.27
C GLU A 19 -17.13 6.23 -3.80
N CYS A 20 -16.32 7.22 -4.15
CA CYS A 20 -16.58 8.63 -3.89
C CYS A 20 -17.94 9.06 -4.48
N LEU A 21 -18.15 8.88 -5.78
CA LEU A 21 -19.39 9.28 -6.45
C LEU A 21 -20.61 8.45 -5.97
N SER A 22 -20.42 7.14 -5.76
CA SER A 22 -21.49 6.29 -5.21
C SER A 22 -21.92 6.74 -3.82
N SER A 23 -21.01 7.23 -2.98
CA SER A 23 -21.33 7.74 -1.65
C SER A 23 -22.21 9.01 -1.69
N VAL A 24 -22.11 9.79 -2.76
CA VAL A 24 -22.99 10.95 -2.99
C VAL A 24 -24.30 10.52 -3.60
N LEU A 25 -24.27 9.66 -4.62
CA LEU A 25 -25.48 9.20 -5.35
C LEU A 25 -26.43 8.38 -4.48
N SER A 26 -25.90 7.68 -3.46
CA SER A 26 -26.70 6.88 -2.51
C SER A 26 -27.26 7.67 -1.33
N GLN A 27 -27.10 9.00 -1.29
CA GLN A 27 -27.67 9.83 -0.23
C GLN A 27 -29.21 9.86 -0.31
N SER A 28 -29.87 9.94 0.85
CA SER A 28 -31.33 10.07 0.96
C SER A 28 -31.87 11.41 0.44
N PHE A 29 -31.10 12.46 0.56
CA PHE A 29 -31.40 13.76 0.00
C PHE A 29 -31.21 13.72 -1.54
N ALA A 30 -32.20 14.11 -2.32
CA ALA A 30 -32.21 13.94 -3.77
C ALA A 30 -31.94 15.25 -4.56
N ASP A 31 -32.08 16.41 -3.93
CA ASP A 31 -32.00 17.71 -4.58
C ASP A 31 -30.55 18.22 -4.70
N PHE A 32 -29.72 17.51 -5.45
CA PHE A 32 -28.33 17.83 -5.71
C PHE A 32 -27.89 17.49 -7.13
N GLU A 33 -26.82 18.11 -7.56
CA GLU A 33 -26.03 17.75 -8.74
C GLU A 33 -24.58 17.42 -8.33
N ILE A 34 -23.90 16.63 -9.15
CA ILE A 34 -22.46 16.35 -9.04
C ILE A 34 -21.75 16.89 -10.28
N ILE A 35 -20.71 17.69 -10.10
CA ILE A 35 -19.88 18.20 -11.17
C ILE A 35 -18.48 17.62 -11.02
N GLY A 36 -18.20 16.56 -11.77
CA GLY A 36 -16.88 15.95 -11.84
C GLY A 36 -16.02 16.70 -12.86
N VAL A 37 -14.84 17.19 -12.44
CA VAL A 37 -13.96 17.97 -13.32
C VAL A 37 -12.64 17.22 -13.51
N ALA A 38 -12.40 16.73 -14.73
CA ALA A 38 -11.20 16.00 -15.14
C ALA A 38 -10.30 16.88 -16.02
N ASP A 39 -8.98 16.75 -15.87
CA ASP A 39 -7.97 17.52 -16.62
C ASP A 39 -6.97 16.62 -17.36
N GLY A 40 -7.45 15.53 -17.96
CA GLY A 40 -6.63 14.63 -18.78
C GLY A 40 -5.74 13.67 -18.01
N SER A 41 -6.16 13.24 -16.81
CA SER A 41 -5.46 12.22 -16.04
C SER A 41 -5.27 10.91 -16.81
N PRO A 42 -4.02 10.38 -16.93
CA PRO A 42 -3.73 9.20 -17.74
C PRO A 42 -4.20 7.86 -17.11
N ASP A 43 -4.68 7.86 -15.87
CA ASP A 43 -5.13 6.66 -15.14
C ASP A 43 -6.55 6.21 -15.50
N GLY A 44 -7.20 6.88 -16.46
CA GLY A 44 -8.57 6.58 -16.88
C GLY A 44 -9.66 7.06 -15.90
N SER A 45 -9.33 7.99 -14.99
CA SER A 45 -10.32 8.62 -14.10
C SER A 45 -11.39 9.37 -14.87
N GLY A 46 -11.02 10.06 -15.97
CA GLY A 46 -11.97 10.79 -16.83
C GLY A 46 -12.99 9.89 -17.51
N GLN A 47 -12.52 8.74 -18.09
CA GLN A 47 -13.41 7.75 -18.71
C GLN A 47 -14.38 7.15 -17.70
N LEU A 48 -13.91 6.86 -16.48
CA LEU A 48 -14.79 6.38 -15.41
C LEU A 48 -15.84 7.40 -15.00
N LEU A 49 -15.49 8.69 -15.02
CA LEU A 49 -16.44 9.78 -14.78
C LEU A 49 -17.53 9.81 -15.87
N ASP A 50 -17.14 9.69 -17.15
CA ASP A 50 -18.07 9.65 -18.28
C ASP A 50 -19.03 8.45 -18.20
N GLU A 51 -18.51 7.25 -17.83
CA GLU A 51 -19.32 6.06 -17.61
C GLU A 51 -20.40 6.27 -16.55
N ILE A 52 -20.08 6.98 -15.47
CA ILE A 52 -21.01 7.24 -14.38
C ILE A 52 -22.02 8.32 -14.80
N ALA A 53 -21.56 9.39 -15.45
CA ALA A 53 -22.42 10.47 -15.96
C ALA A 53 -23.45 9.96 -17.00
N ALA A 54 -23.06 9.00 -17.83
CA ALA A 54 -23.98 8.36 -18.78
C ALA A 54 -25.11 7.56 -18.12
N ARG A 55 -24.92 7.15 -16.85
CA ARG A 55 -25.90 6.31 -16.11
C ARG A 55 -26.78 7.09 -15.13
N ASP A 56 -26.32 8.25 -14.66
CA ASP A 56 -27.06 9.05 -13.69
C ASP A 56 -27.06 10.53 -14.13
N PRO A 57 -28.23 11.12 -14.47
CA PRO A 57 -28.34 12.48 -14.97
C PRO A 57 -27.96 13.56 -13.95
N ARG A 58 -27.82 13.21 -12.67
CA ARG A 58 -27.34 14.13 -11.64
C ARG A 58 -25.84 14.35 -11.72
N VAL A 59 -25.11 13.51 -12.48
CA VAL A 59 -23.66 13.60 -12.65
C VAL A 59 -23.33 14.28 -13.97
N ARG A 60 -22.58 15.38 -13.89
CA ARG A 60 -22.07 16.13 -15.04
C ARG A 60 -20.57 15.98 -15.12
N ALA A 61 -20.07 15.42 -16.22
CA ALA A 61 -18.64 15.34 -16.52
C ALA A 61 -18.18 16.60 -17.24
N VAL A 62 -17.08 17.17 -16.77
CA VAL A 62 -16.40 18.34 -17.34
C VAL A 62 -14.95 17.97 -17.61
N HIS A 63 -14.51 18.14 -18.86
CA HIS A 63 -13.14 17.90 -19.27
C HIS A 63 -12.44 19.20 -19.58
N LEU A 64 -11.30 19.45 -18.95
CA LEU A 64 -10.44 20.60 -19.24
C LEU A 64 -9.44 20.24 -20.34
N ALA A 65 -9.24 21.14 -21.28
CA ALA A 65 -8.34 20.93 -22.41
C ALA A 65 -6.85 20.85 -22.02
N GLN A 66 -6.50 21.42 -20.87
CA GLN A 66 -5.15 21.43 -20.33
C GLN A 66 -5.16 21.14 -18.82
N PRO A 67 -4.08 20.60 -18.25
CA PRO A 67 -3.93 20.48 -16.82
C PRO A 67 -4.09 21.84 -16.13
N ALA A 68 -5.00 21.92 -15.18
CA ALA A 68 -5.35 23.19 -14.52
C ALA A 68 -5.05 23.20 -13.01
N GLY A 69 -4.36 22.16 -12.51
CA GLY A 69 -4.13 22.01 -11.09
C GLY A 69 -5.43 21.72 -10.30
N SER A 70 -5.31 21.54 -9.00
CA SER A 70 -6.47 21.27 -8.14
C SER A 70 -7.44 22.44 -8.10
N ASP A 71 -6.91 23.65 -8.07
CA ASP A 71 -7.69 24.88 -7.93
C ASP A 71 -8.40 25.29 -9.22
N GLY A 72 -7.74 25.11 -10.36
CA GLY A 72 -8.38 25.30 -11.67
C GLY A 72 -9.54 24.35 -11.92
N ARG A 73 -9.45 23.09 -11.45
CA ARG A 73 -10.57 22.15 -11.50
C ARG A 73 -11.73 22.57 -10.60
N ARG A 74 -11.44 23.09 -9.38
CA ARG A 74 -12.48 23.61 -8.49
C ARG A 74 -13.15 24.85 -9.09
N THR A 75 -12.38 25.78 -9.62
CA THR A 75 -12.90 26.98 -10.31
C THR A 75 -13.80 26.58 -11.47
N ALA A 76 -13.34 25.67 -12.35
CA ALA A 76 -14.15 25.22 -13.48
C ALA A 76 -15.43 24.49 -13.04
N GLY A 77 -15.42 23.85 -11.88
CA GLY A 77 -16.60 23.24 -11.28
C GLY A 77 -17.58 24.28 -10.72
N THR A 78 -17.08 25.31 -10.03
CA THR A 78 -17.93 26.40 -9.49
C THR A 78 -18.62 27.21 -10.60
N GLU A 79 -17.93 27.51 -11.69
CA GLU A 79 -18.50 28.19 -12.86
C GLU A 79 -19.67 27.42 -13.50
N ARG A 80 -19.77 26.14 -13.28
CA ARG A 80 -20.82 25.26 -13.85
C ARG A 80 -21.88 24.85 -12.86
N ALA A 81 -21.69 25.19 -11.60
CA ALA A 81 -22.62 24.89 -10.53
C ALA A 81 -23.91 25.69 -10.65
N THR A 82 -25.03 25.04 -10.46
CA THR A 82 -26.36 25.67 -10.52
C THR A 82 -27.10 25.64 -9.19
N GLY A 83 -26.60 24.88 -8.21
CA GLY A 83 -27.21 24.77 -6.88
C GLY A 83 -26.98 26.01 -6.03
N ASP A 84 -27.84 26.18 -5.00
CA ASP A 84 -27.74 27.32 -4.07
C ASP A 84 -26.48 27.28 -3.22
N TYR A 85 -25.96 26.07 -2.95
CA TYR A 85 -24.74 25.85 -2.17
C TYR A 85 -23.71 25.00 -2.90
N LEU A 86 -22.45 25.40 -2.76
CA LEU A 86 -21.27 24.72 -3.28
C LEU A 86 -20.66 23.84 -2.18
N LEU A 87 -20.52 22.55 -2.46
CA LEU A 87 -19.81 21.58 -1.65
C LEU A 87 -18.64 21.04 -2.48
N PHE A 88 -17.47 20.89 -1.86
CA PHE A 88 -16.31 20.29 -2.51
C PHE A 88 -16.08 18.91 -1.91
N LEU A 89 -15.71 17.94 -2.75
CA LEU A 89 -15.39 16.59 -2.30
C LEU A 89 -14.22 16.07 -3.12
N GLU A 90 -13.11 15.72 -2.47
CA GLU A 90 -11.98 15.12 -3.20
C GLU A 90 -12.35 13.71 -3.68
N GLY A 91 -11.91 13.32 -4.88
CA GLY A 91 -12.25 12.02 -5.49
C GLY A 91 -11.78 10.78 -4.72
N SER A 92 -11.08 10.97 -3.61
CA SER A 92 -10.67 9.94 -2.66
C SER A 92 -11.45 9.96 -1.34
N HIS A 93 -12.29 10.96 -1.12
CA HIS A 93 -13.13 11.09 0.06
C HIS A 93 -14.48 10.42 -0.12
N VAL A 94 -15.17 10.17 0.98
CA VAL A 94 -16.50 9.55 0.99
C VAL A 94 -17.43 10.40 1.84
N LEU A 95 -18.62 10.68 1.32
CA LEU A 95 -19.70 11.26 2.11
C LEU A 95 -20.32 10.18 3.00
N LEU A 96 -20.46 10.48 4.28
CA LEU A 96 -21.10 9.55 5.22
C LEU A 96 -22.62 9.46 4.99
N PRO A 97 -23.25 8.33 5.30
CA PRO A 97 -24.68 8.16 5.09
C PRO A 97 -25.52 9.26 5.74
N GLY A 98 -26.47 9.83 5.00
CA GLY A 98 -27.33 10.92 5.44
C GLY A 98 -26.64 12.29 5.60
N ALA A 99 -25.41 12.46 5.10
CA ALA A 99 -24.66 13.71 5.21
C ALA A 99 -25.34 14.88 4.49
N LEU A 100 -25.80 14.68 3.23
CA LEU A 100 -26.47 15.75 2.48
C LEU A 100 -27.77 16.19 3.12
N GLN A 101 -28.55 15.25 3.68
CA GLN A 101 -29.78 15.58 4.40
C GLN A 101 -29.48 16.46 5.61
N ARG A 102 -28.52 16.05 6.47
CA ARG A 102 -28.13 16.84 7.65
C ARG A 102 -27.60 18.22 7.29
N ILE A 103 -26.85 18.33 6.18
CA ILE A 103 -26.37 19.63 5.68
C ILE A 103 -27.57 20.48 5.25
N ALA A 104 -28.48 19.94 4.42
CA ALA A 104 -29.64 20.68 3.93
C ALA A 104 -30.57 21.11 5.09
N ASP A 105 -30.85 20.23 6.06
CA ASP A 105 -31.67 20.55 7.24
C ASP A 105 -31.03 21.68 8.07
N ARG A 106 -29.69 21.62 8.24
CA ARG A 106 -28.98 22.65 9.01
C ARG A 106 -28.89 24.00 8.26
N LEU A 107 -28.74 23.98 6.93
CA LEU A 107 -28.82 25.19 6.12
C LEU A 107 -30.17 25.89 6.28
N ALA A 108 -31.25 25.13 6.18
CA ALA A 108 -32.62 25.66 6.35
C ALA A 108 -32.84 26.19 7.80
N ALA A 109 -32.42 25.43 8.80
CA ALA A 109 -32.57 25.85 10.21
C ALA A 109 -31.70 27.07 10.60
N ALA A 110 -30.68 27.37 9.80
CA ALA A 110 -29.79 28.52 9.98
C ALA A 110 -30.16 29.71 9.04
N GLU A 111 -31.32 29.66 8.41
CA GLU A 111 -31.83 30.69 7.49
C GLU A 111 -30.80 31.02 6.37
N ASP A 112 -30.25 29.96 5.74
CA ASP A 112 -29.35 30.03 4.60
C ASP A 112 -28.07 30.87 4.83
N PRO A 113 -27.19 30.45 5.74
CA PRO A 113 -25.95 31.16 6.05
C PRO A 113 -25.00 31.23 4.86
N ASP A 114 -24.07 32.18 4.84
CA ASP A 114 -23.03 32.29 3.80
C ASP A 114 -22.12 31.05 3.80
N VAL A 115 -21.79 30.56 5.01
CA VAL A 115 -20.91 29.40 5.20
C VAL A 115 -21.46 28.48 6.28
N LEU A 116 -21.58 27.19 5.99
CA LEU A 116 -21.84 26.14 6.95
C LEU A 116 -20.59 25.28 7.12
N LEU A 117 -20.03 25.21 8.34
CA LEU A 117 -18.92 24.32 8.67
C LEU A 117 -19.43 23.00 9.23
N TYR A 118 -18.90 21.87 8.76
CA TYR A 118 -19.25 20.54 9.28
C TYR A 118 -18.04 19.68 9.62
N GLY A 119 -18.27 18.67 10.45
CA GLY A 119 -17.24 17.77 10.93
C GLY A 119 -16.82 16.72 9.90
N HIS A 120 -15.68 16.10 10.16
CA HIS A 120 -15.19 14.96 9.39
C HIS A 120 -14.49 13.95 10.30
N VAL A 121 -14.43 12.70 9.84
CA VAL A 121 -13.56 11.67 10.42
C VAL A 121 -12.34 11.47 9.54
N ARG A 122 -11.24 11.02 10.14
CA ARG A 122 -10.03 10.64 9.41
C ARG A 122 -9.84 9.14 9.51
N THR A 123 -9.78 8.48 8.38
CA THR A 123 -9.44 7.07 8.33
C THR A 123 -7.98 6.95 7.88
N PRO A 124 -7.07 6.46 8.74
CA PRO A 124 -5.72 6.11 8.34
C PRO A 124 -5.77 5.09 7.19
N PHE A 125 -4.71 5.02 6.37
CA PHE A 125 -4.64 4.06 5.25
C PHE A 125 -4.92 2.60 5.68
N ARG A 126 -4.61 2.28 6.94
CA ARG A 126 -5.00 1.02 7.61
C ARG A 126 -5.50 1.36 9.00
N GLY A 127 -6.76 1.18 9.27
CA GLY A 127 -7.35 1.44 10.58
C GLY A 127 -8.79 1.92 10.51
N THR A 128 -9.42 2.03 11.68
CA THR A 128 -10.78 2.52 11.85
C THR A 128 -10.85 4.05 11.75
N PRO A 129 -12.01 4.61 11.35
CA PRO A 129 -12.24 6.05 11.37
C PRO A 129 -12.03 6.64 12.76
N LEU A 130 -11.30 7.76 12.83
CA LEU A 130 -11.06 8.51 14.05
C LEU A 130 -11.65 9.91 13.92
N PRO A 131 -12.30 10.46 14.97
CA PRO A 131 -12.76 11.83 14.97
C PRO A 131 -11.63 12.82 14.69
N SER A 132 -11.88 13.80 13.82
CA SER A 132 -10.92 14.87 13.58
C SER A 132 -10.93 15.89 14.72
N ARG A 133 -9.84 16.65 14.85
CA ARG A 133 -9.82 17.78 15.80
C ARG A 133 -10.91 18.83 15.45
N SER A 134 -11.19 19.02 14.17
CA SER A 134 -12.28 19.92 13.74
C SER A 134 -13.63 19.45 14.23
N LEU A 135 -13.93 18.14 14.15
CA LEU A 135 -15.18 17.58 14.67
C LEU A 135 -15.27 17.79 16.20
N GLN A 136 -14.19 17.54 16.93
CA GLN A 136 -14.14 17.78 18.39
C GLN A 136 -14.42 19.24 18.72
N LEU A 137 -13.76 20.18 18.04
CA LEU A 137 -13.97 21.61 18.24
C LEU A 137 -15.41 22.04 17.91
N LEU A 138 -15.95 21.59 16.78
CA LEU A 138 -17.35 21.88 16.42
C LEU A 138 -18.34 21.30 17.45
N SER A 139 -18.06 20.13 18.02
CA SER A 139 -18.87 19.54 19.08
C SER A 139 -18.81 20.36 20.39
N GLU A 140 -17.65 20.95 20.72
CA GLU A 140 -17.49 21.82 21.86
C GLU A 140 -18.22 23.18 21.66
N LEU A 141 -18.21 23.70 20.43
CA LEU A 141 -18.90 24.94 20.07
C LEU A 141 -20.43 24.76 19.95
N GLY A 142 -20.88 23.54 19.64
CA GLY A 142 -22.29 23.20 19.42
C GLY A 142 -22.86 23.76 18.11
N ASP A 143 -24.18 23.56 17.90
CA ASP A 143 -24.95 24.03 16.75
C ASP A 143 -25.71 25.34 17.01
N ARG A 144 -25.20 26.17 17.93
CA ARG A 144 -25.81 27.43 18.32
C ARG A 144 -26.03 28.38 17.14
N ALA A 145 -26.75 29.46 17.40
CA ALA A 145 -27.15 30.46 16.43
C ALA A 145 -26.03 30.88 15.46
N VAL A 146 -26.44 31.26 14.24
CA VAL A 146 -25.59 31.86 13.23
C VAL A 146 -24.71 32.96 13.86
N CYS A 147 -23.43 32.95 13.58
CA CYS A 147 -22.45 33.89 14.14
C CYS A 147 -21.56 34.47 13.03
N THR A 148 -20.81 35.49 13.37
CA THR A 148 -19.68 35.96 12.55
C THR A 148 -18.38 35.33 13.04
N LEU A 149 -17.34 35.40 12.24
CA LEU A 149 -16.00 34.98 12.68
C LEU A 149 -15.47 35.87 13.83
N ALA A 150 -15.88 37.13 13.86
CA ALA A 150 -15.52 38.06 14.94
C ALA A 150 -16.09 37.63 16.30
N ASP A 151 -17.31 37.06 16.31
CA ASP A 151 -17.94 36.53 17.53
C ASP A 151 -17.29 35.23 18.00
N ARG A 152 -16.73 34.46 17.04
CA ARG A 152 -16.17 33.11 17.28
C ARG A 152 -14.83 32.92 16.56
N PRO A 153 -13.77 33.62 16.99
CA PRO A 153 -12.44 33.52 16.37
C PRO A 153 -11.84 32.11 16.51
N GLU A 154 -12.37 31.24 17.40
CA GLU A 154 -11.99 29.85 17.55
C GLU A 154 -12.28 29.02 16.26
N LEU A 155 -13.21 29.44 15.41
CA LEU A 155 -13.52 28.82 14.12
C LEU A 155 -12.31 28.79 13.17
N LEU A 156 -11.34 29.68 13.33
CA LEU A 156 -10.04 29.64 12.65
C LEU A 156 -9.22 28.38 12.97
N GLN A 157 -9.56 27.64 14.02
CA GLN A 157 -8.90 26.36 14.37
C GLN A 157 -9.54 25.16 13.66
N VAL A 158 -10.71 25.32 13.04
CA VAL A 158 -11.28 24.31 12.15
C VAL A 158 -10.34 24.16 10.95
N ALA A 159 -10.14 22.93 10.47
CA ALA A 159 -9.25 22.68 9.34
C ALA A 159 -9.62 23.57 8.16
N ALA A 160 -8.67 24.38 7.69
CA ALA A 160 -8.84 25.27 6.55
C ALA A 160 -8.75 24.47 5.25
N VAL A 161 -9.84 23.79 4.90
CA VAL A 161 -10.01 22.98 3.68
C VAL A 161 -11.39 23.25 3.09
N CYS A 162 -11.53 23.15 1.77
CA CYS A 162 -12.80 23.46 1.11
C CYS A 162 -13.87 22.37 1.32
N TRP A 163 -13.47 21.12 1.55
CA TRP A 163 -14.37 19.95 1.60
C TRP A 163 -15.03 19.70 2.98
N ASN A 164 -14.85 20.58 3.98
CA ASN A 164 -15.53 20.52 5.26
C ASN A 164 -16.55 21.65 5.47
N ARG A 165 -17.04 22.22 4.37
CA ARG A 165 -17.98 23.34 4.39
C ARG A 165 -18.90 23.35 3.18
N ALA A 166 -20.08 23.93 3.36
CA ALA A 166 -20.94 24.37 2.29
C ALA A 166 -20.87 25.90 2.20
N VAL A 167 -20.71 26.45 1.00
CA VAL A 167 -20.60 27.87 0.75
C VAL A 167 -21.76 28.29 -0.14
N ARG A 168 -22.52 29.33 0.24
CA ARG A 168 -23.63 29.82 -0.57
C ARG A 168 -23.09 30.35 -1.90
N ARG A 169 -23.70 29.95 -3.02
CA ARG A 169 -23.19 30.26 -4.36
C ARG A 169 -23.17 31.78 -4.62
N ASP A 170 -24.27 32.50 -4.34
CA ASP A 170 -24.32 33.95 -4.52
C ASP A 170 -23.27 34.68 -3.67
N PHE A 171 -23.00 34.22 -2.47
CA PHE A 171 -21.92 34.74 -1.62
C PHE A 171 -20.55 34.45 -2.26
N HIS A 172 -20.34 33.25 -2.84
CA HIS A 172 -19.11 32.93 -3.55
C HIS A 172 -18.91 33.81 -4.79
N GLU A 173 -19.95 33.99 -5.59
CA GLU A 173 -19.92 34.83 -6.81
C GLU A 173 -19.70 36.32 -6.50
N ALA A 174 -20.31 36.83 -5.44
CA ALA A 174 -20.10 38.20 -4.96
C ALA A 174 -18.76 38.39 -4.23
N GLY A 175 -18.17 37.31 -3.77
CA GLY A 175 -16.92 37.30 -2.99
C GLY A 175 -15.68 37.47 -3.87
N GLN A 176 -14.68 38.18 -3.34
CA GLN A 176 -13.41 38.43 -4.01
C GLN A 176 -12.31 37.44 -3.61
N VAL A 177 -12.66 36.24 -3.12
CA VAL A 177 -11.71 35.24 -2.67
C VAL A 177 -11.67 34.10 -3.67
N PRO A 178 -10.83 34.16 -4.72
CA PRO A 178 -10.65 33.08 -5.68
C PRO A 178 -9.85 31.92 -5.04
N PHE A 179 -9.89 30.76 -5.67
CA PHE A 179 -8.90 29.73 -5.42
C PHE A 179 -7.54 30.23 -5.95
N ALA A 180 -6.61 30.49 -5.03
CA ALA A 180 -5.26 30.89 -5.43
C ALA A 180 -4.53 29.69 -6.08
N PRO A 181 -3.77 29.90 -7.18
CA PRO A 181 -3.04 28.82 -7.83
C PRO A 181 -1.98 28.23 -6.90
N GLY A 182 -1.85 26.88 -6.89
CA GLY A 182 -0.85 26.16 -6.11
C GLY A 182 -1.42 25.20 -5.08
N GLN A 183 -0.55 24.57 -4.28
CA GLN A 183 -0.94 23.47 -3.36
C GLN A 183 -1.79 23.91 -2.15
N TYR A 184 -1.86 25.18 -1.84
CA TYR A 184 -2.54 25.70 -0.65
C TYR A 184 -3.75 26.58 -0.98
N GLY A 185 -4.21 26.58 -2.22
CA GLY A 185 -5.32 27.43 -2.67
C GLY A 185 -6.64 27.12 -1.96
N ASP A 186 -6.89 25.85 -1.62
CA ASP A 186 -8.05 25.46 -0.81
C ASP A 186 -8.01 26.06 0.59
N ARG A 187 -6.83 26.28 1.16
CA ARG A 187 -6.62 26.86 2.48
C ARG A 187 -6.93 28.36 2.49
N THR A 188 -6.40 29.08 1.52
CA THR A 188 -6.64 30.52 1.40
C THR A 188 -8.09 30.82 1.06
N TYR A 189 -8.70 30.04 0.18
CA TYR A 189 -10.14 30.06 -0.08
C TYR A 189 -10.96 29.80 1.20
N ALA A 190 -10.61 28.75 1.92
CA ALA A 190 -11.31 28.38 3.14
C ALA A 190 -11.22 29.44 4.26
N LEU A 191 -10.08 30.11 4.42
CA LEU A 191 -9.90 31.20 5.37
C LEU A 191 -10.56 32.49 4.88
N GLY A 192 -10.41 32.81 3.61
CA GLY A 192 -10.99 34.00 3.01
C GLY A 192 -12.52 34.02 3.07
N THR A 193 -13.17 32.90 2.68
CA THR A 193 -14.62 32.76 2.78
C THR A 193 -15.10 32.88 4.22
N LEU A 194 -14.35 32.36 5.19
CA LEU A 194 -14.72 32.46 6.60
C LEU A 194 -14.60 33.89 7.15
N VAL A 195 -13.58 34.64 6.71
CA VAL A 195 -13.37 36.05 7.13
C VAL A 195 -14.41 36.98 6.49
N THR A 196 -14.77 36.75 5.23
CA THR A 196 -15.69 37.62 4.49
C THR A 196 -17.17 37.31 4.76
N ALA A 197 -17.49 36.11 5.27
CA ALA A 197 -18.87 35.70 5.56
C ALA A 197 -19.55 36.62 6.58
N LEU A 198 -20.82 36.95 6.27
CA LEU A 198 -21.73 37.67 7.18
C LEU A 198 -22.32 36.73 8.23
N THR A 199 -22.59 35.50 7.78
CA THR A 199 -23.29 34.50 8.54
C THR A 199 -22.56 33.16 8.42
N VAL A 200 -22.12 32.63 9.56
CA VAL A 200 -21.47 31.32 9.67
C VAL A 200 -22.29 30.43 10.60
N ALA A 201 -22.65 29.27 10.11
CA ALA A 201 -23.29 28.23 10.92
C ALA A 201 -22.36 27.04 11.12
N THR A 202 -22.62 26.21 12.12
CA THR A 202 -21.87 25.00 12.43
C THR A 202 -22.79 23.78 12.48
N LEU A 203 -22.28 22.65 12.03
CA LEU A 203 -22.90 21.33 12.12
C LEU A 203 -21.90 20.38 12.82
N PRO A 204 -22.09 20.08 14.12
CA PRO A 204 -21.14 19.28 14.92
C PRO A 204 -21.27 17.77 14.63
N VAL A 205 -21.46 17.41 13.37
CA VAL A 205 -21.62 16.03 12.92
C VAL A 205 -20.61 15.75 11.83
N ALA A 206 -20.04 14.54 11.81
CA ALA A 206 -19.18 14.10 10.71
C ALA A 206 -20.02 13.89 9.45
N CYS A 207 -19.71 14.61 8.39
CA CYS A 207 -20.33 14.48 7.07
C CYS A 207 -19.38 13.84 6.05
N VAL A 208 -18.07 13.99 6.23
CA VAL A 208 -17.04 13.48 5.31
C VAL A 208 -16.11 12.52 6.01
N GLU A 209 -15.79 11.43 5.36
CA GLU A 209 -14.65 10.59 5.69
C GLU A 209 -13.45 11.01 4.85
N HIS A 210 -12.49 11.69 5.52
CA HIS A 210 -11.19 11.98 4.93
C HIS A 210 -10.31 10.75 5.00
N ARG A 211 -10.13 10.10 3.88
CA ARG A 211 -9.27 8.93 3.76
C ARG A 211 -7.83 9.37 3.56
N GLY A 212 -6.97 9.03 4.52
CA GLY A 212 -5.55 9.25 4.42
C GLY A 212 -5.01 8.50 3.22
N GLN A 213 -4.83 9.18 2.11
CA GLN A 213 -3.94 8.71 1.08
C GLN A 213 -2.54 8.67 1.68
N ARG A 214 -1.83 7.59 1.44
CA ARG A 214 -0.39 7.59 1.73
C ARG A 214 0.20 8.67 0.83
N GLN A 215 0.55 9.83 1.40
CA GLN A 215 1.17 10.92 0.64
C GLN A 215 2.41 10.38 -0.03
N LEU A 216 2.32 10.23 -1.31
CA LEU A 216 3.44 10.04 -2.20
C LEU A 216 4.03 11.40 -2.51
N PRO A 217 5.33 11.50 -2.64
CA PRO A 217 5.83 12.40 -3.64
C PRO A 217 5.38 11.79 -4.98
N ALA A 218 4.30 12.30 -5.56
CA ALA A 218 4.07 12.17 -6.97
C ALA A 218 5.38 12.47 -7.71
N PRO A 219 5.69 11.83 -8.86
CA PRO A 219 6.65 12.42 -9.77
C PRO A 219 6.13 13.85 -9.94
N ALA A 220 6.91 14.81 -9.43
CA ALA A 220 6.52 16.18 -9.49
C ALA A 220 6.41 16.52 -10.98
N GLU A 221 5.20 16.53 -11.50
CA GLU A 221 4.90 17.33 -12.66
C GLU A 221 5.49 18.72 -12.36
N PRO A 222 6.01 19.44 -13.33
CA PRO A 222 6.57 20.78 -13.08
C PRO A 222 5.61 21.68 -12.28
N GLU A 223 4.31 21.42 -12.37
CA GLU A 223 3.22 22.11 -11.66
C GLU A 223 3.05 21.68 -10.19
N ASP A 224 3.47 20.47 -9.81
CA ASP A 224 3.40 19.95 -8.44
C ASP A 224 4.68 20.24 -7.61
N GLN A 225 5.67 20.93 -8.18
CA GLN A 225 6.84 21.37 -7.42
C GLN A 225 6.45 22.56 -6.55
N VAL A 226 6.03 22.29 -5.31
CA VAL A 226 5.80 23.32 -4.29
C VAL A 226 7.08 24.13 -4.13
N ALA A 227 7.06 25.37 -4.60
CA ALA A 227 8.11 26.28 -4.23
C ALA A 227 8.05 26.48 -2.70
N PRO A 228 9.19 26.46 -2.01
CA PRO A 228 9.20 26.58 -0.54
C PRO A 228 8.49 27.83 0.00
N ASN A 229 8.30 28.85 -0.85
CA ASN A 229 7.69 30.13 -0.48
C ASN A 229 6.18 30.20 -0.78
N ASP A 230 5.60 29.24 -1.55
CA ASP A 230 4.19 29.30 -1.99
C ASP A 230 3.22 29.58 -0.84
N LEU A 231 3.40 28.90 0.29
CA LEU A 231 2.55 29.13 1.46
C LEU A 231 2.64 30.57 1.98
N VAL A 232 3.84 31.17 1.94
CA VAL A 232 4.05 32.56 2.40
C VAL A 232 3.39 33.53 1.42
N GLU A 233 3.56 33.29 0.12
CA GLU A 233 3.00 34.11 -0.95
C GLU A 233 1.46 34.08 -0.89
N GLN A 234 0.87 32.91 -0.77
CA GLN A 234 -0.57 32.76 -0.66
C GLN A 234 -1.16 33.40 0.61
N PHE A 235 -0.45 33.35 1.75
CA PHE A 235 -0.88 34.13 2.92
C PHE A 235 -0.75 35.62 2.68
N SER A 236 0.31 36.08 1.99
CA SER A 236 0.44 37.52 1.66
C SER A 236 -0.69 37.98 0.75
N GLU A 237 -0.97 37.25 -0.32
CA GLU A 237 -2.08 37.53 -1.25
C GLU A 237 -3.44 37.55 -0.53
N LEU A 238 -3.68 36.58 0.38
CA LEU A 238 -4.90 36.55 1.17
C LEU A 238 -5.03 37.81 2.06
N PHE A 239 -3.95 38.19 2.76
CA PHE A 239 -3.98 39.37 3.63
C PHE A 239 -4.16 40.66 2.82
N ASP A 240 -3.51 40.76 1.66
CA ASP A 240 -3.65 41.88 0.76
C ASP A 240 -5.08 41.97 0.19
N ALA A 241 -5.68 40.86 -0.23
CA ALA A 241 -7.06 40.80 -0.71
C ALA A 241 -8.09 41.16 0.36
N LEU A 242 -7.80 40.87 1.64
CA LEU A 242 -8.69 41.18 2.77
C LEU A 242 -8.51 42.59 3.32
N GLN A 243 -7.45 43.33 2.93
CA GLN A 243 -7.23 44.69 3.37
C GLN A 243 -8.39 45.60 2.95
N GLY A 244 -8.85 46.45 3.88
CA GLY A 244 -9.97 47.35 3.64
C GLY A 244 -11.36 46.74 3.83
N THR A 245 -11.47 45.43 4.08
CA THR A 245 -12.74 44.85 4.49
C THR A 245 -12.98 45.09 5.99
N PRO A 246 -14.12 45.70 6.40
CA PRO A 246 -14.36 46.10 7.78
C PRO A 246 -14.26 44.92 8.81
N ARG A 247 -14.55 43.73 8.33
CA ARG A 247 -14.50 42.50 9.16
C ARG A 247 -13.11 41.97 9.39
N PHE A 248 -12.19 42.17 8.42
CA PHE A 248 -10.82 41.75 8.56
C PHE A 248 -10.15 42.38 9.77
N ASP A 249 -10.41 43.65 10.04
CA ASP A 249 -9.81 44.37 11.20
C ASP A 249 -10.11 43.69 12.52
N SER A 250 -11.33 43.17 12.74
CA SER A 250 -11.74 42.48 13.96
C SER A 250 -11.05 41.13 14.16
N VAL A 251 -10.67 40.43 13.08
CA VAL A 251 -10.05 39.08 13.10
C VAL A 251 -8.60 39.08 12.64
N HIS A 252 -8.05 40.23 12.27
CA HIS A 252 -6.67 40.36 11.78
C HIS A 252 -5.65 39.77 12.78
N GLY A 253 -5.79 40.05 14.08
CA GLY A 253 -4.90 39.51 15.11
C GLY A 253 -4.91 37.99 15.19
N PRO A 254 -6.07 37.36 15.38
CA PRO A 254 -6.22 35.90 15.38
C PRO A 254 -5.76 35.24 14.07
N LEU A 255 -6.11 35.78 12.90
CA LEU A 255 -5.71 35.24 11.60
C LEU A 255 -4.19 35.35 11.41
N PHE A 256 -3.60 36.48 11.77
CA PHE A 256 -2.13 36.67 11.71
C PHE A 256 -1.40 35.69 12.65
N ALA A 257 -1.94 35.44 13.84
CA ALA A 257 -1.36 34.44 14.75
C ALA A 257 -1.44 33.02 14.18
N LEU A 258 -2.55 32.67 13.51
CA LEU A 258 -2.70 31.42 12.78
C LEU A 258 -1.66 31.29 11.67
N ALA A 259 -1.58 32.29 10.76
CA ALA A 259 -0.62 32.30 9.67
C ALA A 259 0.83 32.16 10.18
N CYS A 260 1.24 32.92 11.19
CA CYS A 260 2.57 32.82 11.79
C CYS A 260 2.86 31.44 12.37
N ARG A 261 1.87 30.77 12.99
CA ARG A 261 2.02 29.40 13.50
C ARG A 261 2.26 28.41 12.37
N GLU A 262 1.45 28.45 11.32
CA GLU A 262 1.55 27.54 10.20
C GLU A 262 2.85 27.75 9.39
N LEU A 263 3.23 28.98 9.16
CA LEU A 263 4.50 29.33 8.52
C LEU A 263 5.71 28.82 9.35
N LEU A 264 5.61 28.89 10.69
CA LEU A 264 6.65 28.35 11.56
C LEU A 264 6.70 26.81 11.55
N GLU A 265 5.55 26.15 11.43
CA GLU A 265 5.46 24.68 11.30
C GLU A 265 6.02 24.23 9.94
N ALA A 266 5.65 24.90 8.85
CA ALA A 266 6.16 24.61 7.52
C ALA A 266 7.68 24.81 7.42
N TYR A 267 8.29 25.73 8.16
CA TYR A 267 9.74 25.90 8.23
C TYR A 267 10.51 24.60 8.58
N ALA A 268 9.90 23.72 9.37
CA ALA A 268 10.50 22.44 9.78
C ALA A 268 10.63 21.47 8.59
N THR A 269 9.76 21.56 7.61
CA THR A 269 9.67 20.66 6.45
C THR A 269 10.50 21.09 5.25
N VAL A 270 11.02 22.34 5.20
CA VAL A 270 11.79 22.92 4.09
C VAL A 270 13.30 22.59 4.23
N PRO A 271 13.87 21.62 3.45
CA PRO A 271 15.23 21.13 3.73
C PRO A 271 16.36 21.98 3.15
N ARG A 272 16.21 22.54 1.95
CA ARG A 272 17.33 23.13 1.18
C ARG A 272 17.32 24.65 1.03
N ARG A 273 16.17 25.32 1.18
CA ARG A 273 16.01 26.78 0.99
C ARG A 273 15.55 27.50 2.25
N ARG A 274 15.90 27.01 3.40
CA ARG A 274 15.46 27.56 4.72
C ARG A 274 15.73 29.07 4.89
N ARG A 275 16.80 29.61 4.27
CA ARG A 275 17.11 31.04 4.38
C ARG A 275 16.20 31.91 3.52
N SER A 276 15.84 31.47 2.30
CA SER A 276 14.89 32.23 1.45
C SER A 276 13.50 32.21 2.05
N TYR A 277 13.01 31.02 2.44
CA TYR A 277 11.75 30.87 3.13
C TYR A 277 11.63 31.76 4.38
N ALA A 278 12.64 31.75 5.20
CA ALA A 278 12.64 32.54 6.41
C ALA A 278 12.71 34.05 6.17
N ARG A 279 13.34 34.52 5.06
CA ARG A 279 13.27 35.94 4.65
C ARG A 279 11.85 36.28 4.21
N ALA A 280 11.19 35.40 3.46
CA ALA A 280 9.80 35.57 3.06
C ALA A 280 8.87 35.64 4.27
N VAL A 281 9.01 34.72 5.26
CA VAL A 281 8.27 34.80 6.52
C VAL A 281 8.55 36.09 7.31
N ALA A 282 9.78 36.57 7.30
CA ALA A 282 10.12 37.84 7.96
C ALA A 282 9.49 39.06 7.25
N ALA A 283 9.40 39.04 5.91
CA ALA A 283 8.71 40.04 5.13
C ALA A 283 7.21 40.03 5.45
N PHE A 284 6.57 38.85 5.33
CA PHE A 284 5.15 38.68 5.71
C PHE A 284 4.85 39.20 7.12
N HIS A 285 5.67 38.80 8.09
CA HIS A 285 5.49 39.23 9.48
C HIS A 285 5.62 40.75 9.65
N ARG A 286 6.49 41.42 8.89
CA ARG A 286 6.65 42.89 8.95
C ARG A 286 5.49 43.62 8.29
N ASP A 287 5.07 43.12 7.10
CA ASP A 287 4.15 43.83 6.22
C ASP A 287 2.68 43.67 6.66
N HIS A 288 2.33 42.51 7.25
CA HIS A 288 0.96 42.21 7.66
C HIS A 288 0.73 42.18 9.19
N ARG A 289 1.71 42.59 10.01
CA ARG A 289 1.55 42.59 11.46
C ARG A 289 0.54 43.65 11.93
N PRO A 290 -0.54 43.25 12.68
CA PRO A 290 -1.49 44.19 13.22
C PRO A 290 -0.85 45.22 14.16
N LYS A 291 -1.31 46.46 14.13
CA LYS A 291 -0.91 47.51 15.10
C LYS A 291 -1.24 47.04 16.51
N GLY A 292 -0.27 47.15 17.43
CA GLY A 292 -0.47 46.72 18.82
C GLY A 292 -0.41 45.20 19.07
N HIS A 293 -0.16 44.36 18.03
CA HIS A 293 -0.11 42.92 18.23
C HIS A 293 0.99 42.49 19.18
N GLN A 294 0.58 41.92 20.33
CA GLN A 294 1.47 41.25 21.26
C GLN A 294 1.58 39.79 20.93
N SER A 295 2.78 39.33 20.52
CA SER A 295 3.01 37.92 20.30
C SER A 295 2.77 37.14 21.59
N PRO A 296 1.93 36.10 21.58
CA PRO A 296 1.73 35.27 22.76
C PRO A 296 3.07 34.75 23.28
N GLY A 297 3.21 34.63 24.61
CA GLY A 297 4.45 34.16 25.25
C GLY A 297 4.79 32.70 24.85
N GLY A 298 5.95 32.23 25.32
CA GLY A 298 6.35 30.84 25.17
C GLY A 298 7.33 30.54 24.04
N PHE A 299 7.63 29.26 23.85
CA PHE A 299 8.66 28.80 22.91
C PHE A 299 8.32 29.08 21.43
N GLY A 300 7.04 29.07 21.07
CA GLY A 300 6.59 29.40 19.71
C GLY A 300 6.92 30.84 19.33
N ALA A 301 6.62 31.78 20.21
CA ALA A 301 6.94 33.20 20.03
C ALA A 301 8.45 33.45 19.95
N LEU A 302 9.24 32.76 20.80
CA LEU A 302 10.69 32.83 20.73
C LEU A 302 11.24 32.29 19.41
N ARG A 303 10.70 31.15 18.94
CA ARG A 303 11.08 30.59 17.62
C ARG A 303 10.76 31.56 16.49
N LEU A 304 9.56 32.14 16.49
CA LEU A 304 9.14 33.11 15.49
C LEU A 304 10.07 34.37 15.53
N ARG A 305 10.37 34.92 16.70
CA ARG A 305 11.31 36.05 16.86
C ARG A 305 12.70 35.74 16.33
N LEU A 306 13.21 34.51 16.57
CA LEU A 306 14.51 34.09 16.06
C LEU A 306 14.48 33.92 14.53
N LEU A 307 13.38 33.40 13.99
CA LEU A 307 13.14 33.23 12.57
C LEU A 307 13.12 34.60 11.85
N THR A 308 12.26 35.51 12.29
CA THR A 308 12.05 36.84 11.69
C THR A 308 13.26 37.77 11.82
N ARG A 309 14.10 37.59 12.88
CA ARG A 309 15.33 38.36 13.09
C ARG A 309 16.57 37.74 12.44
N GLY A 310 16.40 36.67 11.63
CA GLY A 310 17.51 36.01 10.92
C GLY A 310 18.53 35.32 11.83
N ARG A 311 18.20 35.03 13.10
CA ARG A 311 19.11 34.39 14.07
C ARG A 311 19.09 32.86 13.94
N TRP A 312 19.41 32.37 12.77
CA TRP A 312 19.31 30.96 12.38
C TRP A 312 20.06 29.97 13.28
N GLY A 313 21.27 30.35 13.73
CA GLY A 313 22.07 29.50 14.62
C GLY A 313 21.36 29.27 15.96
N ARG A 314 20.80 30.33 16.54
CA ARG A 314 20.05 30.26 17.81
C ARG A 314 18.72 29.51 17.66
N LEU A 315 18.04 29.67 16.51
CA LEU A 315 16.82 28.92 16.23
C LEU A 315 17.09 27.42 16.17
N ARG A 316 18.15 26.99 15.46
CA ARG A 316 18.57 25.58 15.41
C ARG A 316 18.97 25.03 16.77
N GLY A 317 19.67 25.83 17.58
CA GLY A 317 20.02 25.46 18.95
C GLY A 317 18.78 25.26 19.82
N LEU A 318 17.81 26.17 19.72
CA LEU A 318 16.53 26.06 20.43
C LEU A 318 15.72 24.83 19.97
N ASP A 319 15.60 24.59 18.66
CA ASP A 319 14.91 23.43 18.12
C ASP A 319 15.55 22.10 18.56
N ALA A 320 16.89 22.06 18.61
CA ALA A 320 17.66 20.94 19.14
C ALA A 320 17.42 20.73 20.64
N ALA A 321 17.44 21.81 21.43
CA ALA A 321 17.17 21.75 22.87
C ALA A 321 15.71 21.29 23.17
N LEU A 322 14.73 21.79 22.41
CA LEU A 322 13.34 21.37 22.53
C LEU A 322 13.14 19.91 22.10
N ALA A 323 13.88 19.43 21.10
CA ALA A 323 13.88 18.03 20.67
C ALA A 323 14.48 17.12 21.78
N VAL A 324 15.57 17.54 22.40
CA VAL A 324 16.18 16.86 23.55
C VAL A 324 15.22 16.83 24.73
N ARG A 325 14.61 17.99 25.10
CA ARG A 325 13.61 18.07 26.19
C ARG A 325 12.42 17.15 25.93
N ARG A 326 11.85 17.15 24.69
CA ARG A 326 10.76 16.22 24.32
C ARG A 326 11.21 14.77 24.43
N GLY A 327 12.45 14.49 24.04
CA GLY A 327 13.08 13.18 24.21
C GLY A 327 13.21 12.77 25.68
N LEU A 328 13.57 13.69 26.55
CA LEU A 328 13.73 13.46 27.99
C LEU A 328 12.38 13.30 28.70
N LEU A 329 11.38 14.11 28.35
CA LEU A 329 10.03 14.03 28.93
C LEU A 329 9.23 12.81 28.45
N ALA A 330 9.48 12.34 27.22
CA ALA A 330 8.95 11.07 26.71
C ALA A 330 9.63 9.84 27.33
N ALA A 331 10.63 10.07 28.17
CA ALA A 331 11.53 9.07 28.71
C ALA A 331 11.13 8.62 30.11
N GLY A 332 9.95 8.01 30.25
CA GLY A 332 9.62 7.12 31.37
C GLY A 332 10.45 5.82 31.32
N PRO A 333 10.18 4.77 32.13
CA PRO A 333 11.08 3.61 32.32
C PRO A 333 11.51 2.83 31.05
N ALA A 334 10.95 3.17 29.88
CA ALA A 334 11.42 2.71 28.57
C ALA A 334 12.81 3.25 28.12
N VAL A 335 13.46 4.11 28.92
CA VAL A 335 14.71 4.83 28.55
C VAL A 335 15.89 3.91 28.40
N ARG A 336 16.05 2.88 29.22
CA ARG A 336 17.20 1.97 29.12
C ARG A 336 17.27 1.24 27.78
N GLY A 337 16.12 0.80 27.25
CA GLY A 337 16.07 0.15 25.93
C GLY A 337 16.24 1.12 24.75
N ARG A 338 15.81 2.39 24.89
CA ARG A 338 15.95 3.43 23.84
C ARG A 338 17.35 4.02 23.76
N ALA A 339 18.04 4.20 24.88
CA ALA A 339 19.44 4.65 24.90
C ALA A 339 20.36 3.62 24.22
N ALA A 340 20.19 2.35 24.52
CA ALA A 340 20.91 1.28 23.84
C ALA A 340 20.67 1.30 22.32
N ARG A 341 19.41 1.50 21.86
CA ARG A 341 19.07 1.59 20.42
C ARG A 341 19.72 2.78 19.72
N ARG A 342 19.99 3.89 20.41
CA ARG A 342 20.72 5.06 19.86
C ARG A 342 22.22 4.82 19.72
N LEU A 343 22.81 3.92 20.52
CA LEU A 343 24.22 3.53 20.43
C LEU A 343 24.47 2.49 19.31
N PHE A 344 23.46 1.76 18.86
CA PHE A 344 23.62 0.76 17.81
C PHE A 344 24.15 1.30 16.47
N PRO A 345 23.79 2.49 15.98
CA PRO A 345 24.42 3.04 14.77
C PRO A 345 25.92 3.27 14.92
N LEU A 346 26.38 3.69 16.11
CA LEU A 346 27.82 3.83 16.39
C LEU A 346 28.50 2.46 16.49
N TYR A 347 27.86 1.52 17.18
CA TYR A 347 28.32 0.13 17.24
C TYR A 347 28.38 -0.50 15.83
N TYR A 348 27.38 -0.28 14.98
CA TYR A 348 27.39 -0.73 13.60
C TYR A 348 28.53 -0.11 12.79
N ARG A 349 28.79 1.20 12.95
CA ARG A 349 29.95 1.88 12.32
C ARG A 349 31.27 1.25 12.75
N PHE A 350 31.43 0.96 14.04
CA PHE A 350 32.60 0.27 14.56
C PHE A 350 32.73 -1.15 13.98
N GLN A 351 31.67 -1.94 13.99
CA GLN A 351 31.66 -3.29 13.42
C GLN A 351 32.02 -3.32 11.93
N ARG A 352 31.70 -2.27 11.20
CA ARG A 352 32.06 -2.11 9.78
C ARG A 352 33.56 -1.85 9.55
N LEU A 353 34.32 -1.50 10.55
CA LEU A 353 35.80 -1.38 10.46
C LEU A 353 36.49 -2.75 10.55
N LEU A 354 35.80 -3.75 11.13
CA LEU A 354 36.31 -5.09 11.25
C LEU A 354 36.24 -5.85 9.91
N PRO A 355 37.11 -6.86 9.68
CA PRO A 355 37.11 -7.67 8.46
C PRO A 355 35.75 -8.33 8.19
N LEU A 356 35.41 -8.49 6.92
CA LEU A 356 34.24 -9.32 6.51
C LEU A 356 34.48 -10.78 6.90
N ASN A 357 33.41 -11.44 7.29
CA ASN A 357 33.43 -12.89 7.50
C ASN A 357 32.98 -13.57 6.20
N ARG A 358 33.93 -14.12 5.45
CA ARG A 358 33.71 -14.79 4.16
C ARG A 358 32.89 -16.09 4.27
N ARG A 359 32.64 -16.56 5.48
CA ARG A 359 31.84 -17.76 5.77
C ARG A 359 30.51 -17.40 6.42
N LEU A 360 30.00 -16.20 6.21
CA LEU A 360 28.75 -15.73 6.80
C LEU A 360 27.81 -15.20 5.72
N ALA A 361 26.66 -15.85 5.60
CA ALA A 361 25.55 -15.46 4.74
C ALA A 361 24.34 -15.02 5.57
N VAL A 362 23.69 -13.93 5.16
CA VAL A 362 22.46 -13.39 5.75
C VAL A 362 21.31 -13.68 4.81
N TYR A 363 20.25 -14.28 5.34
CA TYR A 363 19.03 -14.59 4.63
C TYR A 363 17.86 -13.77 5.15
N SER A 364 16.97 -13.33 4.28
CA SER A 364 15.73 -12.65 4.64
C SER A 364 14.64 -12.92 3.59
N ALA A 365 13.41 -13.16 4.05
CA ALA A 365 12.25 -13.30 3.19
C ALA A 365 11.11 -12.39 3.68
N TYR A 366 10.36 -11.79 2.74
CA TYR A 366 9.14 -11.03 2.98
C TYR A 366 9.24 -10.06 4.17
N TRP A 367 10.27 -9.18 4.19
CA TRP A 367 10.50 -8.22 5.29
C TRP A 367 10.65 -8.88 6.67
N ASN A 368 11.37 -10.00 6.73
CA ASN A 368 11.70 -10.77 7.94
C ASN A 368 10.50 -11.53 8.55
N ARG A 369 9.52 -11.93 7.73
CA ARG A 369 8.29 -12.60 8.22
C ARG A 369 8.42 -14.11 8.40
N GLY A 370 9.50 -14.74 7.92
CA GLY A 370 9.68 -16.18 8.06
C GLY A 370 10.87 -16.72 7.26
N VAL A 371 11.02 -18.02 7.32
CA VAL A 371 11.98 -18.81 6.54
C VAL A 371 11.23 -19.44 5.37
N SER A 372 11.29 -18.81 4.19
CA SER A 372 10.47 -19.23 3.04
C SER A 372 11.05 -18.76 1.70
N CYS A 373 10.39 -19.14 0.60
CA CYS A 373 10.64 -18.68 -0.74
C CYS A 373 12.07 -18.98 -1.25
N ASN A 374 12.54 -18.28 -2.27
CA ASN A 374 13.87 -18.46 -2.86
C ASN A 374 15.02 -18.45 -1.84
N PRO A 375 15.06 -17.53 -0.84
CA PRO A 375 16.11 -17.56 0.17
C PRO A 375 16.14 -18.85 0.98
N ALA A 376 14.99 -19.49 1.26
CA ALA A 376 14.94 -20.75 2.00
C ALA A 376 15.48 -21.91 1.17
N ALA A 377 15.11 -22.02 -0.09
CA ALA A 377 15.63 -23.04 -0.99
C ALA A 377 17.15 -22.91 -1.18
N ILE A 378 17.66 -21.68 -1.32
CA ILE A 378 19.11 -21.42 -1.39
C ILE A 378 19.80 -21.82 -0.07
N HIS A 379 19.21 -21.47 1.10
CA HIS A 379 19.76 -21.83 2.40
C HIS A 379 19.86 -23.35 2.59
N HIS A 380 18.79 -24.07 2.21
CA HIS A 380 18.77 -25.53 2.27
C HIS A 380 19.88 -26.13 1.38
N LYS A 381 19.96 -25.72 0.13
CA LYS A 381 20.99 -26.21 -0.80
C LYS A 381 22.41 -25.79 -0.40
N ALA A 382 22.56 -24.62 0.26
CA ALA A 382 23.85 -24.20 0.80
C ALA A 382 24.34 -25.08 1.96
N ALA A 383 23.44 -25.65 2.76
CA ALA A 383 23.80 -26.61 3.80
C ALA A 383 24.43 -27.91 3.20
N GLU A 384 23.98 -28.30 2.02
CA GLU A 384 24.51 -29.47 1.30
C GLU A 384 25.86 -29.17 0.63
N LEU A 385 25.91 -28.10 -0.19
CA LEU A 385 27.04 -27.84 -1.09
C LEU A 385 28.12 -26.93 -0.48
N ALA A 386 27.75 -26.05 0.43
CA ALA A 386 28.63 -25.06 1.05
C ALA A 386 28.56 -25.08 2.59
N PRO A 387 28.75 -26.24 3.28
CA PRO A 387 28.53 -26.37 4.74
C PRO A 387 29.45 -25.50 5.58
N LYS A 388 30.54 -24.99 4.99
CA LYS A 388 31.45 -24.04 5.65
C LYS A 388 30.90 -22.62 5.71
N VAL A 389 29.82 -22.29 4.97
CA VAL A 389 29.18 -20.99 4.97
C VAL A 389 28.00 -21.03 5.94
N ARG A 390 28.12 -20.33 7.04
CA ARG A 390 27.09 -20.25 8.08
C ARG A 390 25.97 -19.34 7.59
N GLY A 391 24.74 -19.87 7.54
CA GLY A 391 23.52 -19.11 7.24
C GLY A 391 22.92 -18.49 8.52
N VAL A 392 22.54 -17.23 8.47
CA VAL A 392 21.85 -16.52 9.57
C VAL A 392 20.63 -15.82 9.01
N TRP A 393 19.45 -16.11 9.55
CA TRP A 393 18.20 -15.47 9.15
C TRP A 393 17.96 -14.16 9.89
N VAL A 394 17.44 -13.18 9.18
CA VAL A 394 16.90 -11.95 9.80
C VAL A 394 15.40 -12.13 9.93
N LEU A 395 14.88 -12.12 11.17
CA LEU A 395 13.48 -12.40 11.46
C LEU A 395 12.87 -11.33 12.37
N SER A 396 11.58 -11.06 12.17
CA SER A 396 10.80 -10.26 13.11
C SER A 396 10.68 -10.96 14.46
N PRO A 397 10.39 -10.26 15.57
CA PRO A 397 10.20 -10.89 16.86
C PRO A 397 9.13 -11.99 16.85
N LYS A 398 8.01 -11.78 16.12
CA LYS A 398 6.93 -12.76 15.96
C LYS A 398 7.45 -14.02 15.24
N ALA A 399 8.03 -13.85 14.06
CA ALA A 399 8.53 -14.96 13.28
C ALA A 399 9.68 -15.75 13.99
N ALA A 400 10.47 -15.06 14.80
CA ALA A 400 11.52 -15.69 15.59
C ALA A 400 10.97 -16.58 16.73
N ALA A 401 9.81 -16.23 17.29
CA ALA A 401 9.15 -17.02 18.34
C ALA A 401 8.48 -18.31 17.79
N GLU A 402 8.14 -18.33 16.52
CA GLU A 402 7.45 -19.44 15.83
C GLU A 402 8.43 -20.43 15.16
N LEU A 403 9.75 -20.16 15.25
CA LEU A 403 10.74 -20.99 14.57
C LEU A 403 10.96 -22.35 15.25
N PRO A 404 11.17 -23.41 14.45
CA PRO A 404 11.65 -24.66 14.96
C PRO A 404 13.08 -24.52 15.55
N PRO A 405 13.45 -25.34 16.56
CA PRO A 405 14.79 -25.32 17.11
C PRO A 405 15.87 -25.57 16.06
N GLY A 406 17.01 -24.87 16.20
CA GLY A 406 18.19 -25.09 15.34
C GLY A 406 18.38 -24.08 14.21
N VAL A 407 17.42 -23.22 13.90
CA VAL A 407 17.60 -22.18 12.89
C VAL A 407 18.33 -20.97 13.47
N ASP A 408 19.55 -20.71 12.96
CA ASP A 408 20.33 -19.55 13.40
C ASP A 408 19.73 -18.25 12.88
N HIS A 409 19.40 -17.31 13.77
CA HIS A 409 18.71 -16.07 13.40
C HIS A 409 19.12 -14.87 14.25
N VAL A 410 18.80 -13.69 13.73
CA VAL A 410 18.93 -12.40 14.42
C VAL A 410 17.66 -11.58 14.27
N VAL A 411 17.31 -10.84 15.33
CA VAL A 411 16.17 -9.93 15.35
C VAL A 411 16.65 -8.50 15.11
N PRO A 412 16.05 -7.72 14.19
CA PRO A 412 16.40 -6.34 13.94
C PRO A 412 16.44 -5.49 15.22
N GLY A 413 17.47 -4.65 15.35
CA GLY A 413 17.67 -3.78 16.51
C GLY A 413 18.39 -4.44 17.69
N THR A 414 18.83 -5.69 17.60
CA THR A 414 19.69 -6.34 18.59
C THR A 414 21.18 -6.09 18.29
N ARG A 415 22.03 -6.21 19.31
CA ARG A 415 23.51 -6.09 19.11
C ARG A 415 24.03 -7.11 18.10
N ARG A 416 23.51 -8.36 18.17
CA ARG A 416 23.89 -9.44 17.26
C ARG A 416 23.48 -9.14 15.81
N TYR A 417 22.29 -8.58 15.59
CA TYR A 417 21.85 -8.12 14.27
C TYR A 417 22.85 -7.14 13.66
N TRP A 418 23.23 -6.09 14.38
CA TRP A 418 24.15 -5.08 13.87
C TRP A 418 25.55 -5.63 13.56
N SER A 419 26.05 -6.56 14.38
CA SER A 419 27.32 -7.23 14.13
C SER A 419 27.27 -8.12 12.89
N VAL A 420 26.21 -8.93 12.73
CA VAL A 420 26.00 -9.81 11.58
C VAL A 420 25.89 -8.99 10.29
N MET A 421 25.01 -7.96 10.28
CA MET A 421 24.82 -7.09 9.11
C MET A 421 26.09 -6.31 8.72
N ALA A 422 26.96 -6.01 9.66
CA ALA A 422 28.23 -5.32 9.38
C ALA A 422 29.28 -6.24 8.77
N ARG A 423 29.28 -7.53 9.13
CA ARG A 423 30.40 -8.45 8.88
C ARG A 423 30.10 -9.56 7.89
N ALA A 424 28.82 -9.85 7.59
CA ALA A 424 28.46 -10.86 6.59
C ALA A 424 28.99 -10.49 5.20
N THR A 425 29.40 -11.50 4.46
CA THR A 425 29.81 -11.34 3.06
C THR A 425 28.63 -11.46 2.11
N TYR A 426 27.72 -12.39 2.35
CA TYR A 426 26.61 -12.66 1.45
C TYR A 426 25.29 -12.19 2.06
N PHE A 427 24.45 -11.54 1.23
CA PHE A 427 23.14 -11.05 1.56
C PHE A 427 22.15 -11.57 0.53
N ILE A 428 21.27 -12.46 0.93
CA ILE A 428 20.34 -13.17 0.06
C ILE A 428 18.91 -12.84 0.51
N SER A 429 18.14 -12.18 -0.34
CA SER A 429 16.79 -11.76 0.01
C SER A 429 15.88 -11.64 -1.21
N ASN A 430 14.59 -11.88 -1.00
CA ASN A 430 13.56 -11.67 -2.03
C ASN A 430 12.92 -10.26 -1.97
N VAL A 431 13.36 -9.43 -1.04
CA VAL A 431 12.98 -8.01 -0.88
C VAL A 431 14.19 -7.17 -0.49
N ASN A 432 14.07 -5.84 -0.63
CA ASN A 432 15.17 -4.94 -0.30
C ASN A 432 15.48 -4.89 1.19
N PHE A 433 16.76 -4.97 1.55
CA PHE A 433 17.21 -4.63 2.90
C PHE A 433 16.99 -3.14 3.21
N PRO A 434 16.72 -2.78 4.49
CA PRO A 434 16.47 -1.40 4.91
C PRO A 434 17.60 -0.42 4.55
N ASN A 435 17.27 0.87 4.46
CA ASN A 435 18.22 1.92 4.07
C ASN A 435 19.43 2.06 5.01
N HIS A 436 19.30 1.68 6.28
CA HIS A 436 20.40 1.73 7.24
C HIS A 436 21.49 0.66 7.02
N VAL A 437 21.20 -0.38 6.23
CA VAL A 437 22.20 -1.39 5.85
C VAL A 437 23.10 -0.80 4.77
N VAL A 438 24.37 -0.62 5.10
CA VAL A 438 25.37 -0.03 4.18
C VAL A 438 26.19 -1.14 3.56
N LYS A 439 26.15 -1.24 2.23
CA LYS A 439 26.99 -2.19 1.48
C LYS A 439 28.46 -1.81 1.59
N ARG A 440 29.31 -2.79 1.86
CA ARG A 440 30.77 -2.66 1.92
C ARG A 440 31.40 -3.30 0.69
N ARG A 441 32.59 -2.84 0.31
CA ARG A 441 33.41 -3.51 -0.71
C ARG A 441 33.67 -4.96 -0.30
N GLY A 442 33.39 -5.91 -1.19
CA GLY A 442 33.54 -7.34 -0.96
C GLY A 442 32.29 -8.02 -0.36
N GLN A 443 31.20 -7.30 -0.12
CA GLN A 443 29.88 -7.89 0.13
C GLN A 443 29.17 -8.17 -1.19
N VAL A 444 28.44 -9.28 -1.24
CA VAL A 444 27.63 -9.70 -2.38
C VAL A 444 26.17 -9.69 -1.97
N HIS A 445 25.36 -8.88 -2.66
CA HIS A 445 23.91 -8.79 -2.47
C HIS A 445 23.20 -9.49 -3.62
N VAL A 446 22.42 -10.52 -3.30
CA VAL A 446 21.59 -11.28 -4.24
C VAL A 446 20.13 -10.93 -4.02
N MET A 447 19.52 -10.33 -5.03
CA MET A 447 18.07 -10.15 -5.10
C MET A 447 17.48 -11.37 -5.78
N THR A 448 16.71 -12.15 -5.02
CA THR A 448 16.14 -13.40 -5.52
C THR A 448 14.76 -13.21 -6.13
N HIS A 449 14.15 -12.06 -5.94
CA HIS A 449 12.74 -11.81 -6.25
C HIS A 449 11.81 -12.87 -5.62
N HIS A 450 10.53 -12.88 -5.98
CA HIS A 450 9.54 -13.80 -5.42
C HIS A 450 8.41 -14.14 -6.41
N GLY A 451 8.75 -14.22 -7.68
CA GLY A 451 7.85 -14.66 -8.76
C GLY A 451 8.07 -13.87 -10.05
N THR A 452 7.63 -14.44 -11.15
CA THR A 452 7.62 -13.80 -12.47
C THR A 452 6.64 -12.61 -12.48
N PRO A 453 7.02 -11.44 -13.00
CA PRO A 453 6.16 -10.26 -12.94
C PRO A 453 5.10 -10.28 -14.06
N LEU A 454 3.82 -10.35 -13.70
CA LEU A 454 2.71 -9.92 -14.55
C LEU A 454 2.51 -8.40 -14.41
N LYS A 455 2.70 -7.88 -13.21
CA LYS A 455 2.46 -6.48 -12.84
C LYS A 455 3.64 -5.60 -13.20
N VAL A 456 3.38 -4.38 -13.66
CA VAL A 456 4.42 -3.37 -13.80
C VAL A 456 5.03 -3.08 -12.43
N MET A 457 6.34 -3.17 -12.31
CA MET A 457 7.08 -3.08 -11.06
C MET A 457 8.12 -1.94 -11.10
N GLY A 458 8.66 -1.63 -9.92
CA GLY A 458 9.79 -0.71 -9.79
C GLY A 458 9.52 0.69 -10.35
N VAL A 459 10.44 1.22 -11.16
CA VAL A 459 10.31 2.58 -11.73
C VAL A 459 9.16 2.70 -12.72
N GLY A 460 8.75 1.61 -13.38
CA GLY A 460 7.60 1.61 -14.29
C GLY A 460 6.28 1.96 -13.60
N GLN A 461 6.18 1.76 -12.28
CA GLN A 461 5.00 2.12 -11.51
C GLN A 461 4.74 3.65 -11.47
N GLN A 462 5.70 4.47 -11.87
CA GLN A 462 5.50 5.92 -11.98
C GLN A 462 4.37 6.29 -12.96
N ALA A 463 4.15 5.47 -13.98
CA ALA A 463 3.04 5.63 -14.91
C ALA A 463 1.67 5.23 -14.32
N TYR A 464 1.65 4.61 -13.14
CA TYR A 464 0.45 4.09 -12.47
C TYR A 464 0.36 4.62 -11.04
N PRO A 465 -0.23 5.81 -10.82
CA PRO A 465 -0.21 6.50 -9.53
C PRO A 465 -0.76 5.67 -8.38
N ALA A 466 -1.80 4.86 -8.59
CA ALA A 466 -2.33 3.97 -7.56
C ALA A 466 -1.30 2.89 -7.14
N ALA A 467 -0.57 2.33 -8.11
CA ALA A 467 0.49 1.35 -7.86
C ALA A 467 1.74 1.99 -7.26
N ALA A 468 2.01 3.24 -7.60
CA ALA A 468 3.12 4.03 -7.08
C ALA A 468 2.90 4.50 -5.64
N GLN A 469 1.69 4.35 -5.08
CA GLN A 469 1.36 4.84 -3.72
C GLN A 469 2.33 4.31 -2.65
N GLY A 470 3.05 5.23 -1.98
CA GLY A 470 4.02 4.96 -0.90
C GLY A 470 5.42 4.57 -1.36
N LEU A 471 5.72 4.60 -2.65
CA LEU A 471 7.06 4.34 -3.15
C LEU A 471 7.89 5.63 -3.20
N ASN A 472 9.01 5.65 -2.51
CA ASN A 472 10.04 6.64 -2.74
C ASN A 472 11.05 6.07 -3.73
N PHE A 473 10.94 6.45 -5.01
CA PHE A 473 11.77 5.92 -6.09
C PHE A 473 13.27 6.22 -5.88
N LYS A 474 13.61 7.34 -5.30
CA LYS A 474 15.01 7.65 -4.95
C LYS A 474 15.56 6.68 -3.91
N ASP A 475 14.78 6.36 -2.88
CA ASP A 475 15.17 5.39 -1.88
C ASP A 475 15.09 3.95 -2.42
N LEU A 476 14.17 3.69 -3.35
CA LEU A 476 14.09 2.41 -4.06
C LEU A 476 15.38 2.18 -4.87
N LEU A 477 15.76 3.10 -5.74
CA LEU A 477 16.97 2.99 -6.56
C LEU A 477 18.24 2.92 -5.70
N ARG A 478 18.33 3.69 -4.62
CA ARG A 478 19.46 3.56 -3.68
C ARG A 478 19.58 2.16 -3.07
N ARG A 479 18.45 1.45 -2.86
CA ARG A 479 18.47 0.06 -2.39
C ARG A 479 18.85 -0.91 -3.49
N VAL A 480 18.35 -0.67 -4.70
CA VAL A 480 18.63 -1.43 -5.92
C VAL A 480 20.11 -1.35 -6.29
N ASP A 481 20.74 -0.18 -6.18
CA ASP A 481 22.18 0.03 -6.43
C ASP A 481 23.10 -0.83 -5.53
N ARG A 482 22.55 -1.46 -4.50
CA ARG A 482 23.31 -2.41 -3.66
C ARG A 482 23.35 -3.82 -4.19
N TRP A 483 22.49 -4.18 -5.16
CA TRP A 483 22.48 -5.52 -5.72
C TRP A 483 23.71 -5.78 -6.59
N ASP A 484 24.24 -6.98 -6.51
CA ASP A 484 25.28 -7.49 -7.41
C ASP A 484 24.68 -8.49 -8.38
N ILE A 485 23.70 -9.25 -7.92
CA ILE A 485 23.05 -10.31 -8.68
C ILE A 485 21.53 -10.19 -8.51
N SER A 486 20.81 -10.32 -9.63
CA SER A 486 19.35 -10.39 -9.73
C SER A 486 18.97 -11.71 -10.36
N LEU A 487 18.18 -12.55 -9.70
CA LEU A 487 17.78 -13.86 -10.25
C LEU A 487 16.62 -13.72 -11.22
N SER A 488 16.60 -14.59 -12.25
CA SER A 488 15.52 -14.68 -13.23
C SER A 488 15.16 -16.14 -13.50
N SER A 489 13.85 -16.41 -13.70
CA SER A 489 13.32 -17.72 -14.02
C SER A 489 13.04 -17.93 -15.51
N ASN A 490 13.02 -16.84 -16.27
CA ASN A 490 12.75 -16.84 -17.71
C ASN A 490 13.20 -15.51 -18.33
N PRO A 491 13.31 -15.40 -19.68
CA PRO A 491 13.69 -14.17 -20.38
C PRO A 491 12.77 -12.98 -20.10
N HIS A 492 11.46 -13.20 -19.97
CA HIS A 492 10.51 -12.15 -19.60
C HIS A 492 10.83 -11.54 -18.23
N SER A 493 11.20 -12.38 -17.24
CA SER A 493 11.64 -11.89 -15.93
C SER A 493 12.93 -11.08 -16.01
N THR A 494 13.90 -11.53 -16.80
CA THR A 494 15.17 -10.81 -17.01
C THR A 494 14.92 -9.41 -17.56
N GLU A 495 14.10 -9.30 -18.59
CA GLU A 495 13.75 -8.03 -19.22
C GLU A 495 12.95 -7.14 -18.27
N SER A 496 11.87 -7.68 -17.67
CA SER A 496 11.01 -6.94 -16.75
C SER A 496 11.77 -6.40 -15.55
N TRP A 497 12.68 -7.19 -14.95
CA TRP A 497 13.48 -6.74 -13.82
C TRP A 497 14.53 -5.70 -14.21
N SER A 498 15.09 -5.78 -15.42
CA SER A 498 16.01 -4.78 -15.96
C SER A 498 15.34 -3.41 -16.10
N HIS A 499 14.11 -3.39 -16.61
CA HIS A 499 13.32 -2.15 -16.73
C HIS A 499 12.80 -1.64 -15.38
N ALA A 500 12.31 -2.55 -14.52
CA ALA A 500 11.76 -2.18 -13.23
C ALA A 500 12.80 -1.62 -12.25
N TYR A 501 14.02 -2.17 -12.30
CA TYR A 501 15.09 -1.89 -11.35
C TYR A 501 16.43 -1.65 -12.07
N PRO A 502 16.53 -0.55 -12.85
CA PRO A 502 17.77 -0.22 -13.58
C PRO A 502 18.94 -0.09 -12.59
N SER A 503 19.95 -0.93 -12.77
CA SER A 503 21.12 -1.02 -11.89
C SER A 503 22.30 -1.70 -12.60
N ALA A 504 23.47 -1.72 -11.95
CA ALA A 504 24.63 -2.46 -12.40
C ALA A 504 24.63 -3.94 -11.97
N ALA A 505 23.53 -4.44 -11.38
CA ALA A 505 23.40 -5.83 -11.00
C ALA A 505 23.39 -6.75 -12.25
N ARG A 506 24.08 -7.88 -12.17
CA ARG A 506 24.06 -8.89 -13.22
C ARG A 506 22.84 -9.79 -13.04
N HIS A 507 22.14 -10.08 -14.12
CA HIS A 507 21.09 -11.08 -14.10
C HIS A 507 21.72 -12.48 -14.13
N LEU A 508 21.26 -13.35 -13.23
CA LEU A 508 21.58 -14.76 -13.22
C LEU A 508 20.32 -15.55 -13.61
N GLU A 509 20.32 -16.06 -14.81
CA GLU A 509 19.24 -16.86 -15.41
C GLU A 509 19.29 -18.28 -14.86
N SER A 510 19.03 -18.42 -13.56
CA SER A 510 19.17 -19.68 -12.81
C SER A 510 17.89 -20.49 -12.69
N GLY A 511 16.73 -19.90 -12.97
CA GLY A 511 15.46 -20.35 -12.43
C GLY A 511 15.21 -19.76 -11.03
N TYR A 512 13.99 -19.90 -10.50
CA TYR A 512 13.70 -19.55 -9.12
C TYR A 512 13.93 -20.75 -8.19
N PRO A 513 14.84 -20.66 -7.21
CA PRO A 513 15.19 -21.76 -6.31
C PRO A 513 14.00 -22.44 -5.61
N ARG A 514 12.93 -21.67 -5.30
CA ARG A 514 11.71 -22.23 -4.68
C ARG A 514 10.95 -23.18 -5.61
N ASN A 515 11.11 -23.00 -6.95
CA ASN A 515 10.42 -23.82 -7.94
C ASN A 515 11.11 -25.18 -8.16
N ASP A 516 12.32 -25.39 -7.62
CA ASP A 516 13.02 -26.67 -7.76
C ASP A 516 12.15 -27.84 -7.27
N ILE A 517 11.41 -27.66 -6.19
CA ILE A 517 10.50 -28.68 -5.66
C ILE A 517 9.34 -29.01 -6.59
N LEU A 518 8.86 -28.04 -7.40
CA LEU A 518 7.76 -28.25 -8.35
C LEU A 518 8.20 -29.07 -9.57
N VAL A 519 9.50 -29.22 -9.78
CA VAL A 519 10.07 -30.00 -10.89
C VAL A 519 10.63 -31.35 -10.41
N THR A 520 11.05 -31.41 -9.13
CA THR A 520 11.75 -32.60 -8.59
C THR A 520 10.91 -33.40 -7.58
N ALA A 521 9.66 -33.00 -7.31
CA ALA A 521 8.82 -33.69 -6.33
C ALA A 521 8.54 -35.13 -6.73
N THR A 522 8.61 -36.05 -5.76
CA THR A 522 8.22 -37.44 -5.91
C THR A 522 6.75 -37.67 -5.57
N GLU A 523 6.20 -38.81 -5.98
CA GLU A 523 4.82 -39.20 -5.67
C GLU A 523 4.56 -39.24 -4.16
N GLU A 524 5.54 -39.73 -3.37
CA GLU A 524 5.44 -39.79 -1.91
C GLU A 524 5.35 -38.38 -1.30
N ARG A 525 6.10 -37.42 -1.84
CA ARG A 525 6.04 -36.04 -1.38
C ARG A 525 4.70 -35.39 -1.68
N ILE A 526 4.15 -35.64 -2.86
CA ILE A 526 2.82 -35.14 -3.26
C ILE A 526 1.76 -35.77 -2.36
N ALA A 527 1.83 -37.10 -2.14
CA ALA A 527 0.92 -37.79 -1.24
C ALA A 527 0.97 -37.25 0.20
N ALA A 528 2.18 -37.00 0.72
CA ALA A 528 2.38 -36.40 2.03
C ALA A 528 1.79 -34.97 2.13
N ALA A 529 1.98 -34.13 1.11
CA ALA A 529 1.39 -32.80 1.06
C ALA A 529 -0.15 -32.84 1.06
N ARG A 530 -0.74 -33.76 0.27
CA ARG A 530 -2.20 -33.99 0.24
C ARG A 530 -2.75 -34.50 1.58
N ALA A 531 -2.08 -35.47 2.16
CA ALA A 531 -2.48 -36.02 3.47
C ALA A 531 -2.41 -34.95 4.59
N GLY A 532 -1.36 -34.12 4.58
CA GLY A 532 -1.21 -33.02 5.52
C GLY A 532 -2.32 -31.95 5.44
N LEU A 533 -2.99 -31.84 4.29
CA LEU A 533 -4.13 -30.95 4.06
C LEU A 533 -5.49 -31.67 4.23
N GLY A 534 -5.51 -32.95 4.62
CA GLY A 534 -6.74 -33.72 4.79
C GLY A 534 -7.43 -34.08 3.46
N ILE A 535 -6.73 -34.04 2.34
CA ILE A 535 -7.28 -34.40 1.03
C ILE A 535 -7.36 -35.94 0.92
N ARG A 536 -8.56 -36.45 0.68
CA ARG A 536 -8.80 -37.90 0.59
C ARG A 536 -8.19 -38.47 -0.70
N PRO A 537 -7.76 -39.76 -0.69
CA PRO A 537 -7.39 -40.45 -1.94
C PRO A 537 -8.49 -40.36 -2.99
N GLY A 538 -8.14 -40.03 -4.23
CA GLY A 538 -9.09 -39.87 -5.33
C GLY A 538 -9.84 -38.52 -5.37
N GLN A 539 -9.82 -37.75 -4.30
CA GLN A 539 -10.49 -36.44 -4.26
C GLN A 539 -9.71 -35.40 -5.10
N ARG A 540 -10.41 -34.64 -5.94
CA ARG A 540 -9.83 -33.55 -6.72
C ARG A 540 -9.58 -32.33 -5.81
N ALA A 541 -8.37 -31.81 -5.79
CA ALA A 541 -8.01 -30.61 -5.05
C ALA A 541 -7.85 -29.41 -6.00
N ILE A 542 -8.60 -28.35 -5.79
CA ILE A 542 -8.51 -27.10 -6.55
C ILE A 542 -7.98 -26.02 -5.62
N LEU A 543 -6.82 -25.42 -5.97
CA LEU A 543 -6.26 -24.29 -5.23
C LEU A 543 -6.83 -22.98 -5.76
N TYR A 544 -7.53 -22.23 -4.92
CA TYR A 544 -7.95 -20.86 -5.21
C TYR A 544 -7.00 -19.86 -4.53
N ALA A 545 -6.23 -19.13 -5.32
CA ALA A 545 -5.21 -18.19 -4.84
C ALA A 545 -5.36 -16.80 -5.49
N PRO A 546 -6.32 -15.98 -5.02
CA PRO A 546 -6.57 -14.64 -5.54
C PRO A 546 -5.52 -13.64 -5.12
N THR A 547 -5.36 -12.58 -5.93
CA THR A 547 -4.48 -11.44 -5.64
C THR A 547 -5.20 -10.38 -4.83
N PHE A 548 -4.52 -9.81 -3.85
CA PHE A 548 -4.96 -8.60 -3.17
C PHE A 548 -4.98 -7.40 -4.13
N ARG A 549 -5.99 -6.54 -3.99
CA ARG A 549 -6.10 -5.29 -4.77
C ARG A 549 -5.47 -4.14 -4.00
N ASP A 550 -4.41 -3.57 -4.55
CA ASP A 550 -3.68 -2.45 -3.91
C ASP A 550 -4.57 -1.20 -3.73
N TYR A 551 -5.65 -1.11 -4.49
CA TYR A 551 -6.63 -0.02 -4.46
C TYR A 551 -7.88 -0.31 -3.59
N GLU A 552 -8.02 -1.53 -3.06
CA GLU A 552 -9.09 -1.90 -2.13
C GLU A 552 -8.58 -1.94 -0.68
N ARG A 553 -9.45 -1.61 0.26
CA ARG A 553 -9.10 -1.56 1.69
C ARG A 553 -9.23 -2.90 2.36
N THR A 554 -10.26 -3.64 1.97
CA THR A 554 -10.59 -4.96 2.47
C THR A 554 -10.48 -5.96 1.33
N PHE A 555 -10.13 -7.18 1.66
CA PHE A 555 -10.19 -8.26 0.70
C PHE A 555 -11.66 -8.58 0.42
N THR A 556 -12.02 -8.60 -0.84
CA THR A 556 -13.32 -9.11 -1.28
C THR A 556 -13.06 -10.41 -2.01
N CYS A 557 -13.61 -11.52 -1.51
CA CYS A 557 -13.61 -12.77 -2.24
C CYS A 557 -14.44 -12.57 -3.51
N ARG A 558 -13.84 -12.79 -4.67
CA ARG A 558 -14.51 -12.54 -5.96
C ARG A 558 -15.17 -13.78 -6.54
N LEU A 559 -14.97 -14.90 -5.89
CA LEU A 559 -15.70 -16.13 -6.11
C LEU A 559 -16.59 -16.42 -4.89
N ASP A 560 -17.59 -17.21 -5.11
CA ASP A 560 -18.39 -17.84 -4.05
C ASP A 560 -17.86 -19.25 -3.81
N PRO A 561 -16.97 -19.46 -2.82
CA PRO A 561 -16.35 -20.76 -2.58
C PRO A 561 -17.35 -21.82 -2.12
N GLU A 562 -18.37 -21.40 -1.38
CA GLU A 562 -19.41 -22.30 -0.84
C GLU A 562 -20.26 -22.88 -1.98
N ARG A 563 -20.66 -22.02 -2.89
CA ARG A 563 -21.39 -22.43 -4.08
C ARG A 563 -20.56 -23.34 -4.99
N ILE A 564 -19.28 -23.01 -5.21
CA ILE A 564 -18.37 -23.86 -6.00
C ILE A 564 -18.24 -25.24 -5.36
N ALA A 565 -18.01 -25.32 -4.04
CA ALA A 565 -17.87 -26.59 -3.33
C ALA A 565 -19.18 -27.42 -3.38
N ALA A 566 -20.34 -26.77 -3.26
CA ALA A 566 -21.63 -27.43 -3.34
C ALA A 566 -21.91 -28.00 -4.74
N GLU A 567 -21.65 -27.23 -5.81
CA GLU A 567 -21.93 -27.62 -7.19
C GLU A 567 -20.94 -28.67 -7.74
N LEU A 568 -19.66 -28.63 -7.31
CA LEU A 568 -18.64 -29.60 -7.73
C LEU A 568 -18.66 -30.91 -6.91
N GLY A 569 -19.38 -30.94 -5.79
CA GLY A 569 -19.68 -32.15 -5.02
C GLY A 569 -18.52 -32.66 -4.14
N GLU A 570 -18.77 -33.79 -3.45
CA GLU A 570 -17.89 -34.32 -2.41
C GLU A 570 -16.53 -34.87 -2.93
N ASP A 571 -16.45 -35.16 -4.23
CA ASP A 571 -15.21 -35.61 -4.86
C ASP A 571 -14.24 -34.46 -5.16
N THR A 572 -14.63 -33.23 -4.84
CA THR A 572 -13.80 -32.04 -5.00
C THR A 572 -13.57 -31.36 -3.66
N VAL A 573 -12.37 -30.85 -3.43
CA VAL A 573 -12.03 -29.99 -2.30
C VAL A 573 -11.41 -28.69 -2.81
N LEU A 574 -11.92 -27.57 -2.31
CA LEU A 574 -11.41 -26.24 -2.62
C LEU A 574 -10.45 -25.80 -1.52
N LEU A 575 -9.17 -25.62 -1.87
CA LEU A 575 -8.15 -25.06 -1.00
C LEU A 575 -8.13 -23.55 -1.19
N VAL A 576 -8.61 -22.78 -0.23
CA VAL A 576 -8.70 -21.31 -0.35
C VAL A 576 -7.50 -20.67 0.33
N ARG A 577 -6.68 -19.97 -0.43
CA ARG A 577 -5.55 -19.20 0.07
C ARG A 577 -5.82 -17.70 -0.08
N ALA A 578 -6.48 -17.11 0.91
CA ALA A 578 -6.60 -15.66 0.99
C ALA A 578 -5.23 -15.01 1.26
N HIS A 579 -5.08 -13.73 0.90
CA HIS A 579 -3.79 -13.05 1.08
C HIS A 579 -3.54 -12.77 2.57
N TYR A 580 -2.30 -12.90 3.05
CA TYR A 580 -1.83 -12.76 4.45
C TYR A 580 -2.15 -11.39 5.15
N PHE A 581 -3.01 -10.57 4.57
CA PHE A 581 -3.47 -9.31 5.15
C PHE A 581 -4.86 -9.42 5.81
N HIS A 582 -5.45 -10.63 5.93
CA HIS A 582 -6.79 -10.81 6.48
C HIS A 582 -6.77 -11.71 7.70
N ASP A 583 -7.36 -11.23 8.78
CA ASP A 583 -7.51 -11.94 10.06
C ASP A 583 -8.86 -12.67 10.20
N GLU A 584 -9.80 -12.55 9.23
CA GLU A 584 -11.14 -13.16 9.33
C GLU A 584 -11.64 -13.62 7.94
N SER A 585 -11.34 -14.87 7.57
CA SER A 585 -11.85 -15.43 6.31
C SER A 585 -13.30 -15.91 6.40
N GLY A 586 -13.86 -16.15 7.58
CA GLY A 586 -15.24 -16.65 7.75
C GLY A 586 -15.51 -18.04 7.14
N LEU A 587 -14.49 -18.64 6.49
CA LEU A 587 -14.63 -19.87 5.68
C LEU A 587 -14.45 -21.16 6.49
N THR A 588 -14.25 -21.07 7.80
CA THR A 588 -14.03 -22.24 8.66
C THR A 588 -15.35 -22.99 8.89
N GLY A 589 -15.36 -24.29 8.56
CA GLY A 589 -16.47 -25.21 8.88
C GLY A 589 -17.36 -25.63 7.70
N HIS A 590 -17.12 -25.14 6.47
CA HIS A 590 -17.85 -25.55 5.30
C HIS A 590 -17.32 -26.88 4.71
N ARG A 591 -18.22 -27.84 4.43
CA ARG A 591 -17.86 -29.09 3.74
C ARG A 591 -17.28 -28.80 2.36
N GLY A 592 -16.16 -29.44 2.02
CA GLY A 592 -15.50 -29.28 0.71
C GLY A 592 -14.60 -28.05 0.59
N ILE A 593 -14.41 -27.25 1.66
CA ILE A 593 -13.51 -26.08 1.69
C ILE A 593 -12.47 -26.26 2.80
N VAL A 594 -11.21 -26.00 2.47
CA VAL A 594 -10.09 -25.94 3.41
C VAL A 594 -9.43 -24.58 3.31
N ASP A 595 -9.45 -23.81 4.39
CA ASP A 595 -8.69 -22.56 4.47
C ASP A 595 -7.21 -22.86 4.67
N VAL A 596 -6.40 -22.49 3.68
CA VAL A 596 -4.94 -22.68 3.66
C VAL A 596 -4.19 -21.34 3.64
N SER A 597 -4.83 -20.26 4.08
CA SER A 597 -4.25 -18.90 4.08
C SER A 597 -2.97 -18.81 4.91
N ASP A 598 -2.93 -19.50 6.06
CA ASP A 598 -1.79 -19.53 6.96
C ASP A 598 -0.74 -20.60 6.63
N HIS A 599 -0.96 -21.40 5.58
CA HIS A 599 -0.01 -22.44 5.21
C HIS A 599 1.35 -21.84 4.80
N PRO A 600 2.48 -22.26 5.39
CA PRO A 600 3.76 -21.60 5.23
C PRO A 600 4.37 -21.72 3.83
N SER A 601 4.04 -22.78 3.07
CA SER A 601 4.59 -23.04 1.75
C SER A 601 3.51 -23.01 0.66
N ALA A 602 3.66 -22.04 -0.27
CA ALA A 602 2.84 -22.01 -1.47
C ALA A 602 3.16 -23.15 -2.42
N GLU A 603 4.40 -23.56 -2.43
CA GLU A 603 4.92 -24.61 -3.28
C GLU A 603 4.30 -25.97 -2.90
N GLU A 604 4.13 -26.27 -1.61
CA GLU A 604 3.45 -27.49 -1.16
C GLU A 604 1.96 -27.49 -1.48
N LEU A 605 1.29 -26.32 -1.39
CA LEU A 605 -0.09 -26.18 -1.84
C LEU A 605 -0.23 -26.45 -3.34
N CYS A 606 0.73 -25.93 -4.15
CA CYS A 606 0.77 -26.20 -5.59
C CYS A 606 0.95 -27.70 -5.87
N LEU A 607 1.83 -28.39 -5.14
CA LEU A 607 2.03 -29.83 -5.28
C LEU A 607 0.77 -30.64 -4.97
N ALA A 608 0.02 -30.24 -3.95
CA ALA A 608 -1.19 -30.92 -3.53
C ALA A 608 -2.39 -30.72 -4.46
N ALA A 609 -2.42 -29.62 -5.23
CA ALA A 609 -3.55 -29.23 -6.06
C ALA A 609 -3.50 -29.88 -7.46
N ASP A 610 -4.66 -30.34 -7.96
CA ASP A 610 -4.85 -30.86 -9.31
C ASP A 610 -5.12 -29.76 -10.34
N ALA A 611 -5.65 -28.62 -9.88
CA ALA A 611 -5.88 -27.42 -10.69
C ALA A 611 -5.69 -26.16 -9.85
N LEU A 612 -5.39 -25.05 -10.52
CA LEU A 612 -5.27 -23.72 -9.93
C LEU A 612 -6.35 -22.79 -10.48
N ILE A 613 -7.10 -22.12 -9.58
CA ILE A 613 -7.88 -20.93 -9.92
C ILE A 613 -7.12 -19.73 -9.36
N THR A 614 -6.79 -18.78 -10.22
CA THR A 614 -6.10 -17.55 -9.80
C THR A 614 -6.48 -16.39 -10.72
N ASP A 615 -6.01 -15.21 -10.39
CA ASP A 615 -6.25 -14.00 -11.19
C ASP A 615 -4.91 -13.39 -11.67
N TYR A 616 -4.42 -12.35 -11.01
CA TYR A 616 -3.20 -11.59 -11.39
C TYR A 616 -1.99 -11.99 -10.54
N SER A 617 -2.02 -13.17 -9.96
CA SER A 617 -0.98 -13.67 -9.06
C SER A 617 0.18 -14.30 -9.82
N SER A 618 1.41 -14.04 -9.34
CA SER A 618 2.59 -14.70 -9.87
C SER A 618 2.63 -16.22 -9.62
N VAL A 619 1.72 -16.75 -8.79
CA VAL A 619 1.64 -18.19 -8.54
C VAL A 619 1.34 -19.00 -9.80
N MET A 620 0.65 -18.42 -10.79
CA MET A 620 0.37 -19.09 -12.06
C MET A 620 1.65 -19.49 -12.81
N PHE A 621 2.69 -18.65 -12.74
CA PHE A 621 3.99 -18.94 -13.40
C PHE A 621 4.74 -20.06 -12.67
N ASP A 622 4.65 -20.10 -11.35
CA ASP A 622 5.24 -21.17 -10.55
C ASP A 622 4.49 -22.48 -10.79
N TYR A 623 3.14 -22.43 -10.76
CA TYR A 623 2.26 -23.59 -10.98
C TYR A 623 2.40 -24.20 -12.38
N ALA A 624 2.71 -23.39 -13.40
CA ALA A 624 2.93 -23.86 -14.76
C ALA A 624 4.08 -24.89 -14.90
N ASN A 625 5.03 -24.91 -13.93
CA ASN A 625 6.06 -25.96 -13.88
C ASN A 625 5.49 -27.36 -13.71
N LEU A 626 4.32 -27.50 -13.07
CA LEU A 626 3.64 -28.77 -12.84
C LEU A 626 2.90 -29.32 -14.06
N ASP A 627 2.72 -28.49 -15.10
CA ASP A 627 1.91 -28.81 -16.29
C ASP A 627 0.47 -29.24 -15.96
N ARG A 628 -0.10 -28.64 -14.92
CA ARG A 628 -1.47 -28.86 -14.48
C ARG A 628 -2.36 -27.69 -14.86
N PRO A 629 -3.69 -27.91 -14.99
CA PRO A 629 -4.64 -26.88 -15.44
C PRO A 629 -4.64 -25.61 -14.59
N ILE A 630 -4.74 -24.47 -15.28
CA ILE A 630 -4.85 -23.15 -14.69
C ILE A 630 -6.12 -22.49 -15.23
N VAL A 631 -7.00 -22.04 -14.34
CA VAL A 631 -8.18 -21.23 -14.67
C VAL A 631 -7.96 -19.81 -14.19
N VAL A 632 -8.02 -18.85 -15.09
CA VAL A 632 -7.88 -17.42 -14.78
C VAL A 632 -9.25 -16.83 -14.48
N HIS A 633 -9.49 -16.44 -13.24
CA HIS A 633 -10.72 -15.76 -12.85
C HIS A 633 -10.48 -14.26 -12.68
N ALA A 634 -10.91 -13.45 -13.64
CA ALA A 634 -10.53 -12.05 -13.76
C ALA A 634 -11.73 -11.11 -14.00
N PRO A 635 -12.67 -10.97 -13.02
CA PRO A 635 -13.88 -10.16 -13.18
C PRO A 635 -13.61 -8.65 -13.28
N ASP A 636 -12.45 -8.17 -12.87
CA ASP A 636 -12.06 -6.77 -12.80
C ASP A 636 -10.81 -6.43 -13.64
N TRP A 637 -10.54 -7.19 -14.72
CA TRP A 637 -9.34 -7.06 -15.54
C TRP A 637 -9.11 -5.63 -16.06
N GLU A 638 -10.13 -4.99 -16.60
CA GLU A 638 -10.03 -3.64 -17.17
C GLU A 638 -9.61 -2.60 -16.12
N ILE A 639 -10.15 -2.73 -14.91
CA ILE A 639 -9.76 -1.87 -13.78
C ILE A 639 -8.31 -2.19 -13.39
N TYR A 640 -8.02 -3.49 -13.24
CA TYR A 640 -6.72 -3.93 -12.76
C TYR A 640 -5.58 -3.51 -13.69
N ARG A 641 -5.68 -3.78 -15.00
CA ARG A 641 -4.66 -3.43 -15.99
C ARG A 641 -4.43 -1.93 -16.07
N THR A 642 -5.48 -1.12 -15.91
CA THR A 642 -5.39 0.34 -15.99
C THR A 642 -4.81 0.96 -14.71
N VAL A 643 -5.22 0.45 -13.55
CA VAL A 643 -4.81 1.04 -12.25
C VAL A 643 -3.44 0.55 -11.80
N ARG A 644 -3.14 -0.73 -12.05
CA ARG A 644 -1.91 -1.39 -11.57
C ARG A 644 -0.82 -1.48 -12.62
N GLY A 645 -1.20 -1.51 -13.89
CA GLY A 645 -0.31 -1.81 -15.01
C GLY A 645 0.09 -3.28 -15.08
N VAL A 646 0.11 -3.82 -16.29
CA VAL A 646 0.49 -5.21 -16.56
C VAL A 646 1.51 -5.26 -17.70
N CYS A 647 2.32 -6.31 -17.72
CA CYS A 647 3.39 -6.47 -18.71
C CYS A 647 2.88 -7.03 -20.05
N PHE A 648 1.76 -7.76 -20.03
CA PHE A 648 1.11 -8.33 -21.21
C PHE A 648 -0.38 -8.57 -20.93
N ASP A 649 -1.16 -8.85 -21.98
CA ASP A 649 -2.60 -9.10 -21.84
C ASP A 649 -2.88 -10.57 -21.50
N LEU A 650 -3.07 -10.82 -20.20
CA LEU A 650 -3.37 -12.16 -19.66
C LEU A 650 -4.65 -12.77 -20.24
N LEU A 651 -5.62 -11.95 -20.66
CA LEU A 651 -6.92 -12.42 -21.17
C LEU A 651 -7.00 -12.43 -22.70
N SER A 652 -5.90 -12.24 -23.40
CA SER A 652 -5.86 -12.18 -24.86
C SER A 652 -6.30 -13.49 -25.55
N GLY A 653 -6.27 -14.63 -24.86
CA GLY A 653 -6.46 -15.95 -25.44
C GLY A 653 -5.30 -16.41 -26.33
N GLN A 654 -4.22 -15.63 -26.42
CA GLN A 654 -3.08 -15.96 -27.25
C GLN A 654 -2.16 -16.99 -26.58
N PRO A 655 -1.62 -17.95 -27.34
CA PRO A 655 -0.61 -18.88 -26.85
C PRO A 655 0.59 -18.14 -26.23
N GLY A 656 0.95 -18.51 -25.00
CA GLY A 656 2.05 -17.90 -24.25
C GLY A 656 1.63 -16.69 -23.38
N ASP A 657 0.48 -16.07 -23.59
CA ASP A 657 -0.04 -15.00 -22.72
C ASP A 657 -1.10 -15.55 -21.75
N THR A 658 -2.01 -16.37 -22.24
CA THR A 658 -3.09 -16.95 -21.45
C THR A 658 -2.74 -18.40 -21.07
N PRO A 659 -2.77 -18.79 -19.77
CA PRO A 659 -2.35 -20.12 -19.33
C PRO A 659 -3.43 -21.21 -19.47
N GLY A 660 -4.68 -20.86 -19.78
CA GLY A 660 -5.82 -21.78 -19.84
C GLY A 660 -7.16 -21.06 -19.89
N ALA A 661 -8.22 -21.69 -19.41
CA ALA A 661 -9.56 -21.12 -19.41
C ALA A 661 -9.63 -19.77 -18.65
N VAL A 662 -10.40 -18.82 -19.19
CA VAL A 662 -10.64 -17.50 -18.62
C VAL A 662 -12.10 -17.41 -18.22
N THR A 663 -12.36 -16.90 -17.00
CA THR A 663 -13.69 -16.75 -16.42
C THR A 663 -13.85 -15.38 -15.77
N GLN A 664 -15.08 -14.86 -15.71
CA GLN A 664 -15.41 -13.59 -15.07
C GLN A 664 -16.46 -13.73 -13.96
N THR A 665 -17.18 -14.85 -13.92
CA THR A 665 -18.22 -15.12 -12.92
C THR A 665 -18.01 -16.48 -12.24
N THR A 666 -18.64 -16.67 -11.08
CA THR A 666 -18.61 -17.95 -10.36
C THR A 666 -19.28 -19.05 -11.17
N GLU A 667 -20.35 -18.74 -11.90
CA GLU A 667 -21.07 -19.66 -12.79
C GLU A 667 -20.18 -20.21 -13.89
N GLU A 668 -19.33 -19.35 -14.48
CA GLU A 668 -18.38 -19.76 -15.51
C GLU A 668 -17.32 -20.70 -14.93
N VAL A 669 -16.81 -20.41 -13.72
CA VAL A 669 -15.87 -21.31 -13.03
C VAL A 669 -16.50 -22.69 -12.82
N ILE A 670 -17.72 -22.73 -12.26
CA ILE A 670 -18.44 -23.99 -12.02
C ILE A 670 -18.60 -24.76 -13.36
N ARG A 671 -19.07 -24.08 -14.39
CA ARG A 671 -19.25 -24.69 -15.72
C ARG A 671 -17.97 -25.32 -16.26
N VAL A 672 -16.87 -24.55 -16.25
CA VAL A 672 -15.56 -25.00 -16.77
C VAL A 672 -15.10 -26.29 -16.07
N PHE A 673 -15.33 -26.43 -14.77
CA PHE A 673 -14.97 -27.64 -14.02
C PHE A 673 -15.98 -28.79 -14.18
N SER A 674 -17.28 -28.49 -14.34
CA SER A 674 -18.33 -29.50 -14.49
C SER A 674 -18.36 -30.14 -15.85
N ASP A 675 -18.10 -29.38 -16.94
CA ASP A 675 -18.13 -29.88 -18.32
C ASP A 675 -16.75 -30.39 -18.81
N GLY A 676 -15.71 -30.26 -17.97
CA GLY A 676 -14.35 -30.71 -18.29
C GLY A 676 -13.55 -29.77 -19.19
N THR A 677 -14.08 -28.59 -19.53
CA THR A 677 -13.40 -27.59 -20.41
C THR A 677 -12.07 -27.14 -19.83
N TRP A 678 -11.91 -27.13 -18.50
CA TRP A 678 -10.66 -26.75 -17.82
C TRP A 678 -9.41 -27.51 -18.30
N ASP A 679 -9.56 -28.72 -18.84
CA ASP A 679 -8.49 -29.51 -19.42
C ASP A 679 -8.80 -29.94 -20.89
N SER A 680 -9.52 -29.12 -21.64
CA SER A 680 -9.75 -29.31 -23.06
C SER A 680 -8.43 -29.29 -23.88
N ALA A 681 -8.48 -29.78 -25.11
CA ALA A 681 -7.30 -29.76 -26.00
C ALA A 681 -6.78 -28.32 -26.22
N GLU A 682 -7.69 -27.35 -26.33
CA GLU A 682 -7.35 -25.93 -26.48
C GLU A 682 -6.63 -25.41 -25.24
N ASN A 683 -7.19 -25.63 -24.04
CA ASN A 683 -6.59 -25.20 -22.79
C ASN A 683 -5.25 -25.90 -22.51
N ARG A 684 -5.08 -27.16 -22.92
CA ARG A 684 -3.77 -27.83 -22.87
C ARG A 684 -2.76 -27.17 -23.78
N ALA A 685 -3.16 -26.73 -24.99
CA ALA A 685 -2.27 -26.02 -25.91
C ALA A 685 -1.84 -24.65 -25.36
N LEU A 686 -2.78 -23.88 -24.78
CA LEU A 686 -2.48 -22.61 -24.11
C LEU A 686 -1.50 -22.81 -22.96
N ARG A 687 -1.75 -23.80 -22.11
CA ARG A 687 -0.88 -24.14 -20.97
C ARG A 687 0.53 -24.53 -21.42
N ALA A 688 0.65 -25.35 -22.46
CA ALA A 688 1.94 -25.76 -23.00
C ALA A 688 2.74 -24.55 -23.54
N ALA A 689 2.10 -23.63 -24.24
CA ALA A 689 2.73 -22.42 -24.75
C ALA A 689 3.14 -21.47 -23.61
N PHE A 690 2.30 -21.32 -22.59
CA PHE A 690 2.59 -20.53 -21.42
C PHE A 690 3.78 -21.10 -20.63
N ARG A 691 3.81 -22.41 -20.42
CA ARG A 691 4.93 -23.12 -19.79
C ARG A 691 6.22 -22.95 -20.57
N ALA A 692 6.19 -23.08 -21.91
CA ALA A 692 7.35 -22.87 -22.76
C ALA A 692 7.94 -21.47 -22.64
N ARG A 693 7.10 -20.44 -22.47
CA ARG A 693 7.54 -19.04 -22.30
C ARG A 693 8.08 -18.74 -20.91
N PHE A 694 7.45 -19.25 -19.86
CA PHE A 694 7.70 -18.78 -18.49
C PHE A 694 8.46 -19.77 -17.59
N CYS A 695 8.59 -21.05 -17.97
CA CYS A 695 9.33 -22.03 -17.18
C CYS A 695 10.71 -22.37 -17.77
N THR A 696 11.32 -21.44 -18.53
CA THR A 696 12.54 -21.68 -19.33
C THR A 696 13.71 -22.15 -18.47
N PHE A 697 13.96 -21.53 -17.30
CA PHE A 697 15.12 -21.82 -16.47
C PHE A 697 14.81 -22.65 -15.20
N ASP A 698 13.54 -22.96 -14.95
CA ASP A 698 13.09 -23.72 -13.77
C ASP A 698 13.17 -25.24 -14.04
N ASP A 699 14.35 -25.84 -13.90
CA ASP A 699 14.63 -27.24 -14.20
C ASP A 699 14.93 -28.12 -12.98
N GLY A 700 14.67 -27.59 -11.78
CA GLY A 700 14.92 -28.28 -10.52
C GLY A 700 16.35 -28.13 -9.96
N ARG A 701 17.19 -27.31 -10.60
CA ARG A 701 18.59 -27.07 -10.19
C ARG A 701 18.91 -25.58 -9.97
N ALA A 702 17.90 -24.74 -9.82
CA ALA A 702 18.08 -23.30 -9.63
C ALA A 702 18.85 -22.97 -8.34
N ALA A 703 18.49 -23.61 -7.23
CA ALA A 703 19.20 -23.43 -5.96
C ALA A 703 20.67 -23.85 -6.04
N GLU A 704 20.96 -24.94 -6.75
CA GLU A 704 22.33 -25.43 -6.97
C GLU A 704 23.17 -24.39 -7.75
N ARG A 705 22.64 -23.85 -8.85
CA ARG A 705 23.34 -22.83 -9.66
C ARG A 705 23.66 -21.60 -8.82
N VAL A 706 22.70 -21.13 -8.02
CA VAL A 706 22.91 -19.95 -7.16
C VAL A 706 23.97 -20.22 -6.11
N VAL A 707 23.95 -21.38 -5.42
CA VAL A 707 24.95 -21.73 -4.40
C VAL A 707 26.34 -21.84 -5.02
N ARG A 708 26.48 -22.55 -6.15
CA ARG A 708 27.76 -22.71 -6.86
C ARG A 708 28.33 -21.36 -7.29
N HIS A 709 27.52 -20.53 -7.92
CA HIS A 709 27.95 -19.22 -8.38
C HIS A 709 28.31 -18.25 -7.25
N VAL A 710 27.39 -18.12 -6.28
CA VAL A 710 27.47 -17.06 -5.25
C VAL A 710 28.38 -17.45 -4.10
N LEU A 711 28.23 -18.67 -3.55
CA LEU A 711 28.93 -19.06 -2.33
C LEU A 711 30.23 -19.80 -2.61
N LEU A 712 30.30 -20.57 -3.70
CA LEU A 712 31.52 -21.30 -4.09
C LEU A 712 32.36 -20.54 -5.11
N GLY A 713 31.81 -19.53 -5.81
CA GLY A 713 32.52 -18.70 -6.78
C GLY A 713 32.78 -19.39 -8.12
N GLU A 714 32.02 -20.46 -8.42
CA GLU A 714 32.13 -21.21 -9.66
C GLU A 714 31.62 -20.36 -10.84
N ARG A 715 32.32 -20.45 -11.98
CA ARG A 715 31.94 -19.75 -13.21
C ARG A 715 31.17 -20.64 -14.17
N GLU A 716 31.54 -21.91 -14.20
CA GLU A 716 30.86 -22.94 -14.99
C GLU A 716 29.74 -23.54 -14.12
N LEU A 717 28.50 -23.33 -14.56
CA LEU A 717 27.32 -23.76 -13.85
C LEU A 717 26.67 -24.93 -14.59
N PRO A 718 25.91 -25.79 -13.89
CA PRO A 718 25.11 -26.81 -14.53
C PRO A 718 24.22 -26.20 -15.60
N ALA A 719 24.27 -26.73 -16.82
CA ALA A 719 23.40 -26.30 -17.91
C ALA A 719 21.93 -26.45 -17.50
N VAL A 720 21.08 -25.59 -18.06
CA VAL A 720 19.62 -25.71 -17.89
C VAL A 720 19.16 -26.90 -18.75
N VAL A 721 18.42 -27.83 -18.12
CA VAL A 721 17.80 -28.94 -18.84
C VAL A 721 16.67 -28.42 -19.72
N PRO A 722 16.66 -28.68 -21.04
CA PRO A 722 15.57 -28.28 -21.93
C PRO A 722 14.20 -28.78 -21.43
N LEU A 723 13.14 -28.01 -21.71
CA LEU A 723 11.81 -28.31 -21.18
C LEU A 723 11.28 -29.69 -21.61
N GLU A 724 11.57 -30.09 -22.83
CA GLU A 724 11.22 -31.37 -23.44
C GLU A 724 11.94 -32.58 -22.82
N GLU A 725 13.09 -32.36 -22.19
CA GLU A 725 13.88 -33.42 -21.54
C GLU A 725 13.53 -33.54 -20.05
N ARG A 726 12.70 -32.62 -19.48
CA ARG A 726 12.31 -32.66 -18.05
C ARG A 726 11.29 -33.76 -17.81
N ARG A 727 11.51 -34.55 -16.79
CA ARG A 727 10.53 -35.56 -16.37
C ARG A 727 9.23 -34.87 -15.91
N PRO A 728 8.05 -35.36 -16.39
CA PRO A 728 6.79 -34.87 -15.87
C PRO A 728 6.71 -35.11 -14.36
N VAL A 729 6.23 -34.14 -13.61
CA VAL A 729 5.89 -34.32 -12.18
C VAL A 729 4.64 -35.19 -12.13
N ALA A 730 4.69 -36.27 -11.33
CA ALA A 730 3.57 -37.20 -11.19
C ALA A 730 2.25 -36.46 -10.92
N VAL A 731 1.25 -36.70 -11.75
CA VAL A 731 -0.13 -36.28 -11.46
C VAL A 731 -0.65 -37.25 -10.39
N PRO A 732 -1.29 -36.78 -9.32
CA PRO A 732 -1.93 -37.69 -8.35
C PRO A 732 -2.89 -38.62 -9.09
N ARG A 733 -2.55 -39.91 -9.19
CA ARG A 733 -3.43 -40.85 -9.86
C ARG A 733 -4.68 -41.08 -9.03
N GLN A 734 -5.84 -41.10 -9.67
CA GLN A 734 -7.01 -41.75 -9.12
C GLN A 734 -6.63 -43.24 -8.94
N THR A 735 -6.33 -43.68 -7.72
CA THR A 735 -6.18 -45.09 -7.44
C THR A 735 -7.57 -45.71 -7.53
N ASP A 736 -7.77 -46.58 -8.54
CA ASP A 736 -8.88 -47.53 -8.52
C ASP A 736 -8.94 -48.18 -7.14
N ALA A 737 -10.10 -48.18 -6.55
CA ALA A 737 -10.33 -48.74 -5.21
C ALA A 737 -10.04 -50.25 -5.26
N GLY A 738 -8.81 -50.63 -4.92
CA GLY A 738 -8.38 -52.00 -4.86
C GLY A 738 -7.08 -52.14 -4.09
N THR A 739 -7.23 -52.63 -2.85
CA THR A 739 -6.18 -53.11 -1.93
C THR A 739 -5.25 -52.06 -1.32
N ALA A 740 -5.62 -51.57 -0.14
CA ALA A 740 -4.69 -50.91 0.79
C ALA A 740 -3.59 -51.89 1.20
N PRO A 741 -2.30 -51.53 1.14
CA PRO A 741 -1.25 -52.31 1.79
C PRO A 741 -1.44 -52.23 3.32
N GLU A 742 -1.38 -53.37 3.99
CA GLU A 742 -1.36 -53.44 5.45
C GLU A 742 -0.21 -52.58 6.00
N PRO A 743 -0.47 -51.81 7.08
CA PRO A 743 0.59 -51.05 7.73
C PRO A 743 1.65 -51.99 8.32
N PRO A 744 2.94 -51.68 8.19
CA PRO A 744 4.00 -52.50 8.79
C PRO A 744 3.81 -52.58 10.30
N ALA A 745 3.83 -53.82 10.84
CA ALA A 745 3.73 -54.07 12.25
C ALA A 745 4.80 -53.29 13.04
N GLY A 746 4.36 -52.40 13.91
CA GLY A 746 5.22 -51.66 14.82
C GLY A 746 5.83 -52.61 15.87
N PRO A 747 7.02 -52.31 16.38
CA PRO A 747 7.65 -53.13 17.41
C PRO A 747 6.84 -53.11 18.71
N ALA A 748 6.70 -54.29 19.32
CA ALA A 748 5.93 -54.55 20.54
C ALA A 748 6.30 -53.60 21.70
N ALA A 749 5.29 -52.89 22.21
CA ALA A 749 5.43 -52.05 23.40
C ALA A 749 5.76 -52.90 24.64
N GLY A 750 6.94 -52.71 25.19
CA GLY A 750 7.31 -53.22 26.52
C GLY A 750 6.46 -52.51 27.59
N LYS A 751 5.86 -53.32 28.48
CA LYS A 751 5.11 -52.84 29.63
C LYS A 751 6.02 -52.04 30.56
N ALA A 752 5.78 -50.76 30.70
CA ALA A 752 6.32 -49.94 31.77
C ALA A 752 5.29 -49.87 32.89
N THR A 753 5.66 -50.36 34.06
CA THR A 753 4.95 -50.26 35.33
C THR A 753 4.92 -48.83 35.82
N ALA A 754 3.75 -48.37 36.24
CA ALA A 754 3.53 -47.07 36.85
C ALA A 754 4.15 -46.98 38.26
N PRO A 755 4.72 -45.86 38.67
CA PRO A 755 5.02 -45.61 40.08
C PRO A 755 3.80 -44.98 40.80
N GLU A 756 3.58 -45.46 42.05
CA GLU A 756 2.60 -44.97 43.01
C GLU A 756 2.84 -43.49 43.41
N PRO A 757 1.81 -42.77 43.84
CA PRO A 757 1.92 -41.37 44.26
C PRO A 757 2.47 -41.27 45.68
N ALA A 758 3.48 -40.42 45.87
CA ALA A 758 4.01 -40.08 47.21
C ALA A 758 3.15 -38.93 47.81
N GLU A 759 2.72 -39.15 49.03
CA GLU A 759 1.99 -38.22 49.90
C GLU A 759 2.84 -37.00 50.32
N HIS A 760 2.16 -35.88 50.43
CA HIS A 760 2.63 -34.67 51.09
C HIS A 760 3.01 -34.86 52.53
N ARG A 761 4.16 -34.33 52.93
CA ARG A 761 4.37 -33.67 54.27
C ARG A 761 5.57 -32.69 54.19
N GLY A 762 5.30 -31.44 54.63
CA GLY A 762 6.30 -30.46 55.02
C GLY A 762 6.26 -29.18 54.19
#